data_49e15407a1ce016b36d217209882cce3
#
_entry.id   49e15407a1ce016b36d217209882cce3
#
_cell.length_a   1.000
_cell.length_b   1.000
_cell.length_c   1.000
_cell.angle_alpha   90.00
_cell.angle_beta   90.00
_cell.angle_gamma   90.00
#
_symmetry.space_group_name_H-M   'P 1'
#
loop_
_entity.id
_entity.type
_entity.pdbx_description
1 polymer ?
#
loop_
_entity_poly.entity_id
_entity_poly.type
_entity_poly.pdbx_seq_one_letter_code
_entity_poly.pdbx_strand_id
1 'polypeptide(L)'
;MNIRIIPRTLCFKQPAGTSRGVYKERKVWYLDLTYETEGRIARGLGECAPLPNLSCDYNGDYKATLRRICREVVEAGRLDTEALRPYPSILFGLEMAFRSAKASLTGHYLQLYDTPFTRGAEGIPINGLVWMGSHDEMMERMKAKLREGFHCVKLKIGAIDFESELNLIRRLRARFSPETVELRVDANGGFSVDEAPRRLEKLSRYHIHSIEQPIRQNQWEEMAALCRNTPLPIALDEELIGNNDRVMRQRLLDEICPQYIVLKPSLHGGFSGCEEWMMEADKRGVGYWVTSALESNVGLNALAQWVSQLPPMPVRHQGLGTGQLFTNNFEATTLQIRGERLWMEDFGTKAFRKQVDEFRREWESKTPTLTVKTSGSTGQPKLLRVEKERMHHSADMTCRFLGLKEGDTALLCMPLDYIAGKMVCVRAFTHGLRLVVVKPSAHPFETLTTAPTFAAMTSMQVFETLKVQRERALLREVGQLIIGGGSISGALAEELRDFPHPVWSTYGMTETLSHVALRRLNGPAADERYKPFDGVKLSLTADGCLRIEAPAVCPTPLETNDRAELFPDGTFRILGRKDNVICSGGIKLQTEEIERRLAALGVPFQITAVPDEKYGEVVTLLYAGEADEAALERYCREHLERYECPRHYVRVERLPLTATGKPARAEARALAASALGK
;
A
#
# COMPACT_ATOMS: atom_id res chain seq x y z
N MET A 1 -31.80 -1.23 -3.65
CA MET A 1 -30.90 -2.05 -2.82
C MET A 1 -31.29 -3.52 -2.88
N ASN A 2 -30.33 -4.43 -2.92
CA ASN A 2 -30.57 -5.88 -2.87
C ASN A 2 -29.48 -6.56 -2.03
N ILE A 3 -29.85 -7.60 -1.26
CA ILE A 3 -28.91 -8.41 -0.47
C ILE A 3 -29.14 -9.88 -0.79
N ARG A 4 -28.14 -10.52 -1.40
CA ARG A 4 -28.12 -11.96 -1.68
C ARG A 4 -27.37 -12.69 -0.57
N ILE A 5 -28.00 -13.70 0.02
CA ILE A 5 -27.42 -14.53 1.09
C ILE A 5 -26.83 -15.81 0.47
N ILE A 6 -25.52 -16.03 0.66
CA ILE A 6 -24.76 -17.14 0.10
C ILE A 6 -24.24 -18.01 1.24
N PRO A 7 -24.82 -19.18 1.52
CA PRO A 7 -24.32 -20.09 2.55
C PRO A 7 -22.99 -20.74 2.12
N ARG A 8 -22.08 -20.92 3.07
CA ARG A 8 -20.82 -21.61 2.91
C ARG A 8 -20.50 -22.49 4.12
N THR A 9 -19.88 -23.63 3.86
CA THR A 9 -19.27 -24.46 4.90
C THR A 9 -17.77 -24.39 4.76
N LEU A 10 -17.09 -23.92 5.80
CA LEU A 10 -15.64 -23.88 5.90
C LEU A 10 -15.14 -25.14 6.58
N CYS A 11 -14.12 -25.80 6.03
CA CYS A 11 -13.54 -27.03 6.56
C CYS A 11 -12.18 -26.72 7.21
N PHE A 12 -12.02 -27.05 8.48
CA PHE A 12 -10.75 -26.85 9.18
C PHE A 12 -9.66 -27.78 8.62
N LYS A 13 -8.45 -27.30 8.48
CA LYS A 13 -7.26 -28.10 8.11
C LYS A 13 -6.92 -29.13 9.20
N GLN A 14 -7.10 -28.73 10.44
CA GLN A 14 -6.99 -29.60 11.63
C GLN A 14 -8.17 -29.29 12.54
N PRO A 15 -8.71 -30.30 13.24
CA PRO A 15 -9.80 -30.07 14.18
C PRO A 15 -9.44 -29.00 15.21
N ALA A 16 -10.28 -27.98 15.37
CA ALA A 16 -10.09 -26.93 16.33
C ALA A 16 -10.67 -27.32 17.68
N GLY A 17 -9.81 -27.72 18.63
CA GLY A 17 -10.20 -28.10 19.96
C GLY A 17 -10.42 -26.86 20.86
N THR A 18 -11.61 -26.78 21.49
CA THR A 18 -11.95 -25.78 22.52
C THR A 18 -12.50 -26.50 23.75
N SER A 19 -12.64 -25.80 24.88
CA SER A 19 -13.30 -26.35 26.08
C SER A 19 -14.74 -26.81 25.86
N ARG A 20 -15.37 -26.39 24.73
CA ARG A 20 -16.78 -26.70 24.37
C ARG A 20 -16.93 -27.80 23.31
N GLY A 21 -15.84 -28.33 22.80
CA GLY A 21 -15.81 -29.36 21.78
C GLY A 21 -14.82 -29.14 20.67
N VAL A 22 -14.88 -30.01 19.67
CA VAL A 22 -13.96 -30.03 18.54
C VAL A 22 -14.72 -29.62 17.27
N TYR A 23 -14.34 -28.52 16.67
CA TYR A 23 -14.89 -28.07 15.40
C TYR A 23 -14.10 -28.67 14.23
N LYS A 24 -14.79 -29.35 13.31
CA LYS A 24 -14.23 -29.87 12.05
C LYS A 24 -14.63 -29.01 10.86
N GLU A 25 -15.80 -28.37 10.98
CA GLU A 25 -16.36 -27.49 9.96
C GLU A 25 -17.10 -26.32 10.63
N ARG A 26 -17.35 -25.26 9.86
CA ARG A 26 -18.11 -24.09 10.29
C ARG A 26 -19.02 -23.60 9.18
N LYS A 27 -20.27 -23.30 9.51
CA LYS A 27 -21.23 -22.65 8.61
C LYS A 27 -21.13 -21.13 8.73
N VAL A 28 -21.05 -20.46 7.58
CA VAL A 28 -21.07 -18.99 7.47
C VAL A 28 -22.03 -18.60 6.34
N TRP A 29 -22.49 -17.36 6.36
CA TRP A 29 -23.33 -16.79 5.30
C TRP A 29 -22.67 -15.52 4.80
N TYR A 30 -22.32 -15.48 3.51
CA TYR A 30 -21.89 -14.26 2.89
C TYR A 30 -23.10 -13.43 2.45
N LEU A 31 -22.98 -12.11 2.63
CA LEU A 31 -23.94 -11.12 2.20
C LEU A 31 -23.36 -10.37 1.00
N ASP A 32 -23.96 -10.57 -0.18
CA ASP A 32 -23.61 -9.85 -1.41
C ASP A 32 -24.63 -8.70 -1.57
N LEU A 33 -24.24 -7.52 -1.13
CA LEU A 33 -25.02 -6.29 -1.14
C LEU A 33 -24.78 -5.53 -2.44
N THR A 34 -25.88 -5.08 -3.09
CA THR A 34 -25.81 -4.16 -4.22
C THR A 34 -26.83 -3.04 -4.06
N TYR A 35 -26.44 -1.81 -4.34
CA TYR A 35 -27.36 -0.69 -4.45
C TYR A 35 -26.83 0.36 -5.43
N GLU A 36 -27.75 1.17 -5.96
CA GLU A 36 -27.40 2.28 -6.84
C GLU A 36 -27.34 3.59 -6.05
N THR A 37 -26.30 4.37 -6.31
CA THR A 37 -26.14 5.73 -5.77
C THR A 37 -25.43 6.60 -6.80
N GLU A 38 -25.92 7.80 -7.05
CA GLU A 38 -25.35 8.75 -8.01
C GLU A 38 -25.03 8.14 -9.39
N GLY A 39 -25.94 7.29 -9.90
CA GLY A 39 -25.77 6.61 -11.20
C GLY A 39 -24.70 5.54 -11.25
N ARG A 40 -24.13 5.14 -10.11
CA ARG A 40 -23.13 4.07 -9.97
C ARG A 40 -23.67 2.92 -9.14
N ILE A 41 -23.24 1.70 -9.45
CA ILE A 41 -23.60 0.49 -8.70
C ILE A 41 -22.52 0.23 -7.65
N ALA A 42 -22.88 0.36 -6.38
CA ALA A 42 -22.07 -0.07 -5.25
C ALA A 42 -22.26 -1.57 -5.00
N ARG A 43 -21.18 -2.30 -4.76
CA ARG A 43 -21.20 -3.74 -4.43
C ARG A 43 -20.39 -4.01 -3.18
N GLY A 44 -20.97 -4.71 -2.21
CA GLY A 44 -20.33 -5.01 -0.95
C GLY A 44 -20.45 -6.47 -0.55
N LEU A 45 -19.45 -6.96 0.15
CA LEU A 45 -19.38 -8.31 0.70
C LEU A 45 -19.28 -8.25 2.21
N GLY A 46 -20.14 -9.00 2.89
CA GLY A 46 -20.10 -9.20 4.34
C GLY A 46 -20.15 -10.67 4.71
N GLU A 47 -19.84 -10.98 5.95
CA GLU A 47 -19.87 -12.34 6.49
C GLU A 47 -20.60 -12.39 7.83
N CYS A 48 -21.70 -13.15 7.89
CA CYS A 48 -22.34 -13.53 9.12
C CYS A 48 -21.77 -14.89 9.56
N ALA A 49 -21.06 -14.89 10.68
CA ALA A 49 -20.30 -16.06 11.12
C ALA A 49 -20.60 -16.42 12.58
N PRO A 50 -21.83 -16.86 12.90
CA PRO A 50 -22.18 -17.28 14.25
C PRO A 50 -21.42 -18.56 14.64
N LEU A 51 -21.08 -18.69 15.91
CA LEU A 51 -20.51 -19.90 16.48
C LEU A 51 -21.59 -20.75 17.14
N PRO A 52 -21.72 -22.03 16.78
CA PRO A 52 -22.63 -22.95 17.45
C PRO A 52 -22.35 -22.99 18.96
N ASN A 53 -23.42 -23.03 19.78
CA ASN A 53 -23.37 -23.09 21.24
C ASN A 53 -22.67 -21.88 21.94
N LEU A 54 -22.40 -20.79 21.19
CA LEU A 54 -21.73 -19.60 21.74
C LEU A 54 -22.45 -18.31 21.36
N SER A 55 -22.68 -18.06 20.05
CA SER A 55 -23.35 -16.83 19.61
C SER A 55 -24.78 -16.75 20.12
N CYS A 56 -25.12 -15.65 20.79
CA CYS A 56 -26.45 -15.44 21.38
C CYS A 56 -27.57 -15.35 20.32
N ASP A 57 -27.23 -14.98 19.09
CA ASP A 57 -28.14 -14.89 17.95
C ASP A 57 -28.20 -16.18 17.11
N TYR A 58 -27.44 -17.24 17.47
CA TYR A 58 -27.46 -18.53 16.78
C TYR A 58 -28.39 -19.51 17.49
N ASN A 59 -29.68 -19.17 17.57
CA ASN A 59 -30.74 -19.96 18.15
C ASN A 59 -31.88 -20.17 17.14
N GLY A 60 -32.65 -21.25 17.27
CA GLY A 60 -33.78 -21.53 16.39
C GLY A 60 -33.43 -21.62 14.93
N ASP A 61 -34.15 -20.94 14.04
CA ASP A 61 -33.87 -20.84 12.60
C ASP A 61 -33.09 -19.57 12.26
N TYR A 62 -31.78 -19.60 12.45
CA TYR A 62 -30.88 -18.50 12.12
C TYR A 62 -31.03 -18.01 10.67
N LYS A 63 -31.22 -18.93 9.71
CA LYS A 63 -31.36 -18.58 8.30
C LYS A 63 -32.65 -17.81 8.02
N ALA A 64 -33.77 -18.13 8.69
CA ALA A 64 -35.01 -17.39 8.57
C ALA A 64 -34.85 -15.99 9.18
N THR A 65 -34.24 -15.88 10.37
CA THR A 65 -33.92 -14.62 11.02
C THR A 65 -33.06 -13.74 10.12
N LEU A 66 -31.98 -14.27 9.56
CA LEU A 66 -31.08 -13.55 8.63
C LEU A 66 -31.84 -13.05 7.38
N ARG A 67 -32.71 -13.88 6.80
CA ARG A 67 -33.54 -13.48 5.64
C ARG A 67 -34.52 -12.36 5.98
N ARG A 68 -35.16 -12.44 7.13
CA ARG A 68 -36.08 -11.40 7.62
C ARG A 68 -35.36 -10.08 7.80
N ILE A 69 -34.24 -10.07 8.53
CA ILE A 69 -33.45 -8.86 8.78
C ILE A 69 -32.91 -8.25 7.47
N CYS A 70 -32.37 -9.07 6.57
CA CYS A 70 -31.92 -8.56 5.27
C CYS A 70 -33.04 -7.92 4.46
N ARG A 71 -34.27 -8.44 4.52
CA ARG A 71 -35.43 -7.85 3.87
C ARG A 71 -35.79 -6.50 4.51
N GLU A 72 -35.85 -6.44 5.83
CA GLU A 72 -36.13 -5.21 6.58
C GLU A 72 -35.11 -4.10 6.26
N VAL A 73 -33.81 -4.44 6.17
CA VAL A 73 -32.74 -3.51 5.79
C VAL A 73 -32.92 -3.03 4.34
N VAL A 74 -33.30 -3.91 3.42
CA VAL A 74 -33.56 -3.54 2.01
C VAL A 74 -34.76 -2.61 1.91
N GLU A 75 -35.84 -2.89 2.62
CA GLU A 75 -37.07 -2.08 2.66
C GLU A 75 -36.80 -0.70 3.29
N ALA A 76 -36.04 -0.66 4.38
CA ALA A 76 -35.65 0.59 5.04
C ALA A 76 -34.63 1.44 4.25
N GLY A 77 -33.91 0.82 3.33
CA GLY A 77 -32.83 1.46 2.56
C GLY A 77 -31.61 1.88 3.39
N ARG A 78 -31.52 1.48 4.66
CA ARG A 78 -30.46 1.84 5.61
C ARG A 78 -30.22 0.75 6.64
N LEU A 79 -29.05 0.79 7.26
CA LEU A 79 -28.69 -0.05 8.39
C LEU A 79 -29.03 0.68 9.71
N ASP A 80 -29.82 0.04 10.55
CA ASP A 80 -30.15 0.50 11.92
C ASP A 80 -29.39 -0.38 12.92
N THR A 81 -28.25 0.12 13.43
CA THR A 81 -27.38 -0.63 14.34
C THR A 81 -28.03 -0.86 15.71
N GLU A 82 -28.89 0.06 16.18
CA GLU A 82 -29.61 -0.06 17.46
C GLU A 82 -30.61 -1.21 17.41
N ALA A 83 -31.45 -1.24 16.38
CA ALA A 83 -32.42 -2.30 16.20
C ALA A 83 -31.79 -3.69 16.04
N LEU A 84 -30.55 -3.75 15.58
CA LEU A 84 -29.82 -5.00 15.33
C LEU A 84 -28.93 -5.46 16.49
N ARG A 85 -28.87 -4.74 17.61
CA ARG A 85 -28.10 -5.14 18.81
C ARG A 85 -28.35 -6.60 19.27
N PRO A 86 -29.58 -7.16 19.21
CA PRO A 86 -29.84 -8.55 19.59
C PRO A 86 -29.19 -9.59 18.63
N TYR A 87 -28.66 -9.16 17.49
CA TYR A 87 -28.15 -10.04 16.42
C TYR A 87 -26.69 -9.73 16.07
N PRO A 88 -25.72 -9.93 16.98
CA PRO A 88 -24.33 -9.53 16.83
C PRO A 88 -23.66 -10.02 15.53
N SER A 89 -23.83 -11.29 15.19
CA SER A 89 -23.19 -11.87 13.99
C SER A 89 -23.82 -11.35 12.69
N ILE A 90 -25.12 -11.06 12.69
CA ILE A 90 -25.83 -10.48 11.54
C ILE A 90 -25.45 -9.01 11.38
N LEU A 91 -25.41 -8.25 12.48
CA LEU A 91 -24.99 -6.85 12.49
C LEU A 91 -23.57 -6.70 11.97
N PHE A 92 -22.63 -7.53 12.44
CA PHE A 92 -21.26 -7.54 11.93
C PHE A 92 -21.18 -7.76 10.42
N GLY A 93 -21.93 -8.75 9.89
CA GLY A 93 -21.99 -9.02 8.46
C GLY A 93 -22.58 -7.86 7.64
N LEU A 94 -23.62 -7.21 8.14
CA LEU A 94 -24.25 -6.06 7.47
C LEU A 94 -23.35 -4.82 7.51
N GLU A 95 -22.78 -4.46 8.66
CA GLU A 95 -21.82 -3.35 8.75
C GLU A 95 -20.67 -3.52 7.78
N MET A 96 -20.14 -4.74 7.68
CA MET A 96 -19.09 -5.09 6.73
C MET A 96 -19.55 -4.91 5.28
N ALA A 97 -20.75 -5.43 4.93
CA ALA A 97 -21.28 -5.34 3.57
C ALA A 97 -21.49 -3.88 3.14
N PHE A 98 -22.03 -3.02 4.03
CA PHE A 98 -22.21 -1.60 3.73
C PHE A 98 -20.88 -0.85 3.57
N ARG A 99 -19.90 -1.10 4.44
CA ARG A 99 -18.55 -0.50 4.32
C ARG A 99 -17.85 -0.95 3.04
N SER A 100 -17.97 -2.24 2.71
CA SER A 100 -17.45 -2.84 1.48
C SER A 100 -18.11 -2.21 0.23
N ALA A 101 -19.43 -2.02 0.24
CA ALA A 101 -20.14 -1.37 -0.86
C ALA A 101 -19.70 0.09 -1.04
N LYS A 102 -19.55 0.85 0.05
CA LYS A 102 -19.01 2.22 -0.02
C LYS A 102 -17.59 2.24 -0.60
N ALA A 103 -16.72 1.32 -0.19
CA ALA A 103 -15.35 1.20 -0.71
C ALA A 103 -15.32 0.89 -2.22
N SER A 104 -16.28 0.12 -2.74
CA SER A 104 -16.36 -0.22 -4.16
C SER A 104 -16.59 0.98 -5.09
N LEU A 105 -17.09 2.09 -4.56
CA LEU A 105 -17.33 3.32 -5.34
C LEU A 105 -16.04 4.11 -5.63
N THR A 106 -15.03 3.96 -4.80
CA THR A 106 -13.77 4.71 -4.90
C THR A 106 -12.55 3.83 -5.13
N GLY A 107 -12.67 2.51 -4.97
CA GLY A 107 -11.56 1.58 -5.06
C GLY A 107 -12.02 0.12 -5.11
N HIS A 108 -11.35 -0.73 -4.37
CA HIS A 108 -11.63 -2.17 -4.31
C HIS A 108 -12.58 -2.50 -3.15
N TYR A 109 -13.66 -3.25 -3.40
CA TYR A 109 -14.71 -3.58 -2.41
C TYR A 109 -14.20 -4.30 -1.15
N LEU A 110 -13.03 -4.96 -1.19
CA LEU A 110 -12.39 -5.57 -0.02
C LEU A 110 -11.41 -4.63 0.71
N GLN A 111 -11.24 -3.38 0.27
CA GLN A 111 -10.42 -2.37 0.94
C GLN A 111 -11.34 -1.35 1.62
N LEU A 112 -11.81 -1.70 2.83
CA LEU A 112 -12.85 -0.97 3.57
C LEU A 112 -12.39 0.38 4.11
N TYR A 113 -11.08 0.53 4.35
CA TYR A 113 -10.45 1.71 4.92
C TYR A 113 -9.16 2.06 4.16
N ASP A 114 -8.71 3.30 4.27
CA ASP A 114 -7.41 3.75 3.77
C ASP A 114 -6.48 4.01 4.95
N THR A 115 -5.64 3.03 5.28
CA THR A 115 -4.70 3.07 6.40
C THR A 115 -3.31 2.59 5.94
N PRO A 116 -2.23 2.84 6.69
CA PRO A 116 -0.92 2.26 6.40
C PRO A 116 -0.94 0.72 6.25
N PHE A 117 -1.79 0.04 7.03
CA PHE A 117 -1.99 -1.40 6.92
C PHE A 117 -2.57 -1.81 5.55
N THR A 118 -3.63 -1.14 5.09
CA THR A 118 -4.30 -1.48 3.82
C THR A 118 -3.47 -1.11 2.60
N ARG A 119 -2.54 -0.18 2.75
CA ARG A 119 -1.52 0.14 1.73
C ARG A 119 -0.30 -0.77 1.77
N GLY A 120 -0.22 -1.69 2.75
CA GLY A 120 0.92 -2.60 2.92
C GLY A 120 2.17 -1.95 3.53
N ALA A 121 2.03 -0.76 4.10
CA ALA A 121 3.13 -0.01 4.72
C ALA A 121 3.39 -0.41 6.18
N GLU A 122 2.38 -0.96 6.85
CA GLU A 122 2.48 -1.39 8.25
C GLU A 122 1.75 -2.71 8.49
N GLY A 123 2.27 -3.56 9.38
CA GLY A 123 1.64 -4.79 9.82
C GLY A 123 1.08 -4.67 11.24
N ILE A 124 -0.07 -5.30 11.50
CA ILE A 124 -0.67 -5.36 12.84
C ILE A 124 0.06 -6.42 13.66
N PRO A 125 0.58 -6.11 14.87
CA PRO A 125 1.13 -7.11 15.77
C PRO A 125 0.05 -8.10 16.22
N ILE A 126 0.33 -9.40 16.11
CA ILE A 126 -0.59 -10.47 16.47
C ILE A 126 0.08 -11.47 17.43
N ASN A 127 -0.71 -12.10 18.28
CA ASN A 127 -0.22 -13.20 19.10
C ASN A 127 -0.19 -14.52 18.31
N GLY A 128 0.78 -15.36 18.59
CA GLY A 128 0.80 -16.75 18.17
C GLY A 128 -0.20 -17.56 18.99
N LEU A 129 -1.06 -18.35 18.34
CA LEU A 129 -2.04 -19.20 19.01
C LEU A 129 -1.58 -20.64 19.06
N VAL A 130 -1.58 -21.23 20.28
CA VAL A 130 -1.33 -22.64 20.53
C VAL A 130 -2.63 -23.31 20.97
N TRP A 131 -3.19 -24.11 20.06
CA TRP A 131 -4.43 -24.86 20.27
C TRP A 131 -4.23 -25.99 21.29
N MET A 132 -5.32 -26.35 21.98
CA MET A 132 -5.40 -27.51 22.84
C MET A 132 -5.01 -28.80 22.09
N GLY A 133 -4.40 -29.73 22.79
CA GLY A 133 -3.92 -31.02 22.29
C GLY A 133 -3.23 -31.80 23.41
N SER A 134 -2.55 -32.88 23.07
CA SER A 134 -1.66 -33.54 24.00
C SER A 134 -0.50 -32.62 24.40
N HIS A 135 0.15 -32.90 25.53
CA HIS A 135 1.31 -32.13 26.01
C HIS A 135 2.39 -31.95 24.92
N ASP A 136 2.72 -33.02 24.19
CA ASP A 136 3.78 -33.00 23.19
C ASP A 136 3.37 -32.21 21.94
N GLU A 137 2.11 -32.32 21.49
CA GLU A 137 1.58 -31.51 20.39
C GLU A 137 1.59 -30.01 20.71
N MET A 138 1.17 -29.65 21.94
CA MET A 138 1.20 -28.25 22.39
C MET A 138 2.62 -27.72 22.49
N MET A 139 3.58 -28.53 22.95
CA MET A 139 5.00 -28.16 23.00
C MET A 139 5.57 -27.92 21.60
N GLU A 140 5.28 -28.78 20.64
CA GLU A 140 5.78 -28.59 19.26
C GLU A 140 5.13 -27.38 18.57
N ARG A 141 3.82 -27.15 18.75
CA ARG A 141 3.13 -25.94 18.25
C ARG A 141 3.72 -24.68 18.82
N MET A 142 4.06 -24.68 20.11
CA MET A 142 4.69 -23.56 20.79
C MET A 142 6.09 -23.27 20.23
N LYS A 143 6.92 -24.32 20.09
CA LYS A 143 8.26 -24.18 19.48
C LYS A 143 8.18 -23.65 18.04
N ALA A 144 7.16 -24.07 17.28
CA ALA A 144 6.93 -23.59 15.94
C ALA A 144 6.64 -22.07 15.94
N LYS A 145 5.75 -21.58 16.83
CA LYS A 145 5.44 -20.15 16.94
C LYS A 145 6.66 -19.31 17.32
N LEU A 146 7.49 -19.80 18.23
CA LEU A 146 8.72 -19.11 18.60
C LEU A 146 9.75 -19.07 17.47
N ARG A 147 9.85 -20.15 16.66
CA ARG A 147 10.69 -20.17 15.44
C ARG A 147 10.18 -19.25 14.36
N GLU A 148 8.86 -19.06 14.26
CA GLU A 148 8.21 -18.08 13.38
C GLU A 148 8.44 -16.62 13.83
N GLY A 149 9.04 -16.38 15.02
CA GLY A 149 9.39 -15.05 15.53
C GLY A 149 8.29 -14.39 16.36
N PHE A 150 7.35 -15.13 16.92
CA PHE A 150 6.35 -14.59 17.82
C PHE A 150 6.95 -14.32 19.21
N HIS A 151 6.77 -13.08 19.70
CA HIS A 151 7.13 -12.67 21.08
C HIS A 151 5.92 -12.59 22.01
N CYS A 152 4.71 -12.80 21.51
CA CYS A 152 3.48 -12.97 22.29
C CYS A 152 2.80 -14.27 21.88
N VAL A 153 2.58 -15.18 22.83
CA VAL A 153 1.95 -16.47 22.59
C VAL A 153 0.75 -16.66 23.52
N LYS A 154 -0.38 -17.03 22.95
CA LYS A 154 -1.61 -17.40 23.67
C LYS A 154 -1.73 -18.92 23.73
N LEU A 155 -1.77 -19.47 24.92
CA LEU A 155 -1.88 -20.91 25.18
C LEU A 155 -3.30 -21.24 25.68
N LYS A 156 -3.99 -22.12 24.98
CA LYS A 156 -5.27 -22.67 25.46
C LYS A 156 -5.03 -23.68 26.58
N ILE A 157 -5.73 -23.51 27.72
CA ILE A 157 -5.63 -24.38 28.92
C ILE A 157 -7.04 -24.80 29.38
N GLY A 158 -7.13 -25.67 30.38
CA GLY A 158 -8.40 -26.15 30.95
C GLY A 158 -8.99 -27.39 30.27
N ALA A 159 -8.26 -28.05 29.37
CA ALA A 159 -8.72 -29.25 28.68
C ALA A 159 -7.97 -30.52 29.03
N ILE A 160 -6.75 -30.43 29.54
CA ILE A 160 -5.94 -31.55 30.01
C ILE A 160 -5.65 -31.40 31.54
N ASP A 161 -4.96 -32.36 32.10
CA ASP A 161 -4.54 -32.27 33.49
C ASP A 161 -3.78 -30.97 33.76
N PHE A 162 -4.17 -30.26 34.81
CA PHE A 162 -3.61 -28.95 35.16
C PHE A 162 -2.11 -28.94 35.46
N GLU A 163 -1.61 -30.02 36.08
CA GLU A 163 -0.17 -30.12 36.35
C GLU A 163 0.64 -30.32 35.06
N SER A 164 0.04 -30.99 34.07
CA SER A 164 0.63 -31.10 32.73
C SER A 164 0.69 -29.74 32.03
N GLU A 165 -0.38 -28.90 32.13
CA GLU A 165 -0.40 -27.53 31.63
C GLU A 165 0.66 -26.65 32.32
N LEU A 166 0.77 -26.72 33.63
CA LEU A 166 1.80 -26.03 34.38
C LEU A 166 3.23 -26.46 34.01
N ASN A 167 3.43 -27.76 33.75
CA ASN A 167 4.71 -28.25 33.25
C ASN A 167 5.10 -27.65 31.92
N LEU A 168 4.14 -27.52 30.98
CA LEU A 168 4.35 -26.86 29.70
C LEU A 168 4.80 -25.41 29.90
N ILE A 169 4.07 -24.65 30.70
CA ILE A 169 4.38 -23.25 31.04
C ILE A 169 5.75 -23.12 31.72
N ARG A 170 6.06 -24.00 32.69
CA ARG A 170 7.36 -24.02 33.37
C ARG A 170 8.52 -24.24 32.39
N ARG A 171 8.39 -25.21 31.47
CA ARG A 171 9.41 -25.47 30.43
C ARG A 171 9.61 -24.29 29.50
N LEU A 172 8.54 -23.58 29.14
CA LEU A 172 8.62 -22.34 28.37
C LEU A 172 9.42 -21.28 29.16
N ARG A 173 9.06 -21.02 30.41
CA ARG A 173 9.71 -20.01 31.24
C ARG A 173 11.16 -20.34 31.60
N ALA A 174 11.51 -21.63 31.68
CA ALA A 174 12.90 -22.05 31.84
C ALA A 174 13.80 -21.69 30.65
N ARG A 175 13.21 -21.48 29.48
CA ARG A 175 13.94 -21.18 28.24
C ARG A 175 13.79 -19.72 27.80
N PHE A 176 12.67 -19.08 28.06
CA PHE A 176 12.34 -17.72 27.64
C PHE A 176 11.84 -16.90 28.82
N SER A 177 12.54 -15.79 29.08
CA SER A 177 12.14 -14.86 30.13
C SER A 177 10.82 -14.13 29.77
N PRO A 178 10.11 -13.55 30.75
CA PRO A 178 8.90 -12.75 30.49
C PRO A 178 9.14 -11.56 29.55
N GLU A 179 10.34 -10.99 29.56
CA GLU A 179 10.75 -9.87 28.72
C GLU A 179 10.94 -10.32 27.26
N THR A 180 11.30 -11.59 27.06
CA THR A 180 11.49 -12.16 25.72
C THR A 180 10.20 -12.64 25.11
N VAL A 181 9.31 -13.27 25.90
CA VAL A 181 8.04 -13.83 25.44
C VAL A 181 6.91 -13.48 26.40
N GLU A 182 5.98 -12.65 25.95
CA GLU A 182 4.70 -12.45 26.61
C GLU A 182 3.84 -13.72 26.49
N LEU A 183 3.39 -14.25 27.59
CA LEU A 183 2.51 -15.41 27.63
C LEU A 183 1.12 -15.02 28.11
N ARG A 184 0.11 -15.35 27.34
CA ARG A 184 -1.31 -15.29 27.72
C ARG A 184 -1.86 -16.69 27.80
N VAL A 185 -2.80 -16.93 28.70
CA VAL A 185 -3.51 -18.19 28.79
C VAL A 185 -5.01 -17.98 28.65
N ASP A 186 -5.70 -18.99 28.12
CA ASP A 186 -7.13 -18.91 27.88
C ASP A 186 -7.78 -20.23 28.34
N ALA A 187 -8.58 -20.14 29.38
CA ALA A 187 -9.23 -21.28 30.01
C ALA A 187 -10.65 -21.57 29.45
N ASN A 188 -11.24 -20.64 28.67
CA ASN A 188 -12.61 -20.72 28.13
C ASN A 188 -13.66 -21.21 29.17
N GLY A 189 -13.57 -20.75 30.41
CA GLY A 189 -14.46 -21.16 31.49
C GLY A 189 -14.22 -22.59 32.02
N GLY A 190 -13.01 -23.12 31.81
CA GLY A 190 -12.70 -24.53 32.13
C GLY A 190 -12.45 -24.82 33.62
N PHE A 191 -12.30 -23.79 34.49
CA PHE A 191 -12.08 -24.01 35.90
C PHE A 191 -13.41 -23.97 36.70
N SER A 192 -13.52 -24.79 37.74
CA SER A 192 -14.61 -24.61 38.71
C SER A 192 -14.32 -23.38 39.60
N VAL A 193 -15.38 -22.82 40.19
CA VAL A 193 -15.27 -21.67 41.09
C VAL A 193 -14.34 -21.99 42.26
N ASP A 194 -14.44 -23.18 42.85
CA ASP A 194 -13.64 -23.61 43.99
C ASP A 194 -12.14 -23.78 43.68
N GLU A 195 -11.81 -24.23 42.47
CA GLU A 195 -10.42 -24.49 42.08
C GLU A 195 -9.75 -23.24 41.49
N ALA A 196 -10.53 -22.29 40.93
CA ALA A 196 -9.97 -21.15 40.22
C ALA A 196 -8.96 -20.33 41.05
N PRO A 197 -9.22 -19.96 42.31
CA PRO A 197 -8.26 -19.17 43.12
C PRO A 197 -6.89 -19.86 43.24
N ARG A 198 -6.89 -21.15 43.52
CA ARG A 198 -5.66 -21.94 43.67
C ARG A 198 -4.92 -22.11 42.36
N ARG A 199 -5.64 -22.28 41.24
CA ARG A 199 -5.03 -22.41 39.92
C ARG A 199 -4.44 -21.07 39.44
N LEU A 200 -5.12 -19.96 39.69
CA LEU A 200 -4.63 -18.62 39.39
C LEU A 200 -3.36 -18.29 40.20
N GLU A 201 -3.30 -18.63 41.47
CA GLU A 201 -2.11 -18.47 42.30
C GLU A 201 -0.91 -19.26 41.75
N LYS A 202 -1.11 -20.54 41.36
CA LYS A 202 -0.04 -21.32 40.76
C LYS A 202 0.42 -20.73 39.39
N LEU A 203 -0.48 -20.28 38.54
CA LEU A 203 -0.19 -19.67 37.24
C LEU A 203 0.57 -18.33 37.39
N SER A 204 0.24 -17.52 38.41
CA SER A 204 0.85 -16.21 38.59
C SER A 204 2.38 -16.28 38.83
N ARG A 205 2.90 -17.40 39.33
CA ARG A 205 4.34 -17.64 39.54
C ARG A 205 5.16 -17.66 38.23
N TYR A 206 4.50 -17.71 37.08
CA TYR A 206 5.13 -17.80 35.75
C TYR A 206 5.07 -16.49 34.98
N HIS A 207 4.77 -15.35 35.60
CA HIS A 207 4.72 -14.05 34.96
C HIS A 207 3.88 -14.07 33.68
N ILE A 208 2.66 -14.62 33.77
CA ILE A 208 1.69 -14.65 32.72
C ILE A 208 1.01 -13.27 32.63
N HIS A 209 0.86 -12.71 31.45
CA HIS A 209 0.26 -11.39 31.23
C HIS A 209 -1.20 -11.36 31.68
N SER A 210 -1.99 -12.35 31.30
CA SER A 210 -3.42 -12.43 31.61
C SER A 210 -3.95 -13.86 31.44
N ILE A 211 -5.05 -14.15 32.14
CA ILE A 211 -5.88 -15.32 31.90
C ILE A 211 -7.24 -14.90 31.35
N GLU A 212 -7.64 -15.51 30.24
CA GLU A 212 -8.91 -15.28 29.57
C GLU A 212 -9.95 -16.25 30.12
N GLN A 213 -11.10 -15.73 30.57
CA GLN A 213 -12.30 -16.43 31.09
C GLN A 213 -11.97 -17.66 31.96
N PRO A 214 -11.49 -17.48 33.19
CA PRO A 214 -11.11 -18.63 34.03
C PRO A 214 -12.28 -19.52 34.43
N ILE A 215 -13.41 -18.97 34.82
CA ILE A 215 -14.65 -19.70 35.16
C ILE A 215 -15.74 -19.46 34.10
N ARG A 216 -16.79 -20.29 34.12
CA ARG A 216 -17.93 -20.16 33.18
C ARG A 216 -18.62 -18.81 33.33
N GLN A 217 -19.14 -18.31 32.22
CA GLN A 217 -19.94 -17.08 32.17
C GLN A 217 -21.22 -17.19 33.03
N ASN A 218 -21.83 -16.02 33.33
CA ASN A 218 -23.01 -15.82 34.17
C ASN A 218 -22.80 -16.17 35.66
N GLN A 219 -21.60 -16.05 36.15
CA GLN A 219 -21.18 -16.17 37.55
C GLN A 219 -20.50 -14.86 37.99
N TRP A 220 -21.26 -13.75 37.96
CA TRP A 220 -20.68 -12.41 38.13
C TRP A 220 -20.09 -12.16 39.52
N GLU A 221 -20.76 -12.65 40.57
CA GLU A 221 -20.26 -12.50 41.97
C GLU A 221 -18.92 -13.20 42.16
N GLU A 222 -18.82 -14.44 41.67
CA GLU A 222 -17.61 -15.26 41.75
C GLU A 222 -16.49 -14.70 40.88
N MET A 223 -16.81 -14.28 39.66
CA MET A 223 -15.86 -13.64 38.76
C MET A 223 -15.35 -12.31 39.34
N ALA A 224 -16.24 -11.50 39.92
CA ALA A 224 -15.87 -10.28 40.64
C ALA A 224 -14.96 -10.55 41.87
N ALA A 225 -15.24 -11.60 42.62
CA ALA A 225 -14.40 -12.01 43.70
C ALA A 225 -13.00 -12.43 43.22
N LEU A 226 -12.91 -13.15 42.11
CA LEU A 226 -11.65 -13.49 41.45
C LEU A 226 -10.91 -12.23 40.97
N CYS A 227 -11.57 -11.32 40.25
CA CYS A 227 -10.94 -10.10 39.74
C CYS A 227 -10.37 -9.19 40.85
N ARG A 228 -11.04 -9.11 41.98
CA ARG A 228 -10.55 -8.33 43.15
C ARG A 228 -9.35 -8.94 43.86
N ASN A 229 -9.26 -10.27 43.89
CA ASN A 229 -8.27 -11.00 44.76
C ASN A 229 -7.18 -11.73 43.95
N THR A 230 -7.23 -11.68 42.62
CA THR A 230 -6.28 -12.44 41.79
C THR A 230 -4.90 -11.81 41.72
N PRO A 231 -3.84 -12.62 41.83
CA PRO A 231 -2.48 -12.17 41.52
C PRO A 231 -2.19 -12.21 40.00
N LEU A 232 -3.12 -12.73 39.17
CA LEU A 232 -3.00 -12.86 37.73
C LEU A 232 -4.14 -12.10 37.06
N PRO A 233 -3.88 -11.07 36.21
CA PRO A 233 -4.92 -10.29 35.59
C PRO A 233 -5.91 -11.13 34.77
N ILE A 234 -7.20 -10.86 34.92
CA ILE A 234 -8.30 -11.57 34.25
C ILE A 234 -8.81 -10.76 33.07
N ALA A 235 -9.01 -11.44 31.95
CA ALA A 235 -9.65 -10.93 30.75
C ALA A 235 -11.01 -11.62 30.52
N LEU A 236 -12.09 -10.86 30.42
CA LEU A 236 -13.41 -11.41 30.10
C LEU A 236 -13.55 -11.61 28.59
N ASP A 237 -14.06 -12.76 28.19
CA ASP A 237 -14.38 -13.13 26.81
C ASP A 237 -15.86 -13.52 26.69
N GLU A 238 -16.19 -14.75 27.08
CA GLU A 238 -17.54 -15.28 26.96
C GLU A 238 -18.56 -14.53 27.84
N GLU A 239 -18.12 -13.87 28.89
CA GLU A 239 -18.96 -13.05 29.75
C GLU A 239 -19.60 -11.89 29.01
N LEU A 240 -18.95 -11.37 27.96
CA LEU A 240 -19.45 -10.25 27.18
C LEU A 240 -20.60 -10.62 26.22
N ILE A 241 -20.74 -11.92 25.91
CA ILE A 241 -21.70 -12.42 24.93
C ILE A 241 -23.14 -12.28 25.46
N GLY A 242 -24.02 -11.68 24.65
CA GLY A 242 -25.42 -11.44 25.02
C GLY A 242 -25.65 -10.14 25.80
N ASN A 243 -24.61 -9.48 26.30
CA ASN A 243 -24.69 -8.16 26.92
C ASN A 243 -24.64 -7.06 25.85
N ASN A 244 -25.67 -7.02 25.02
CA ASN A 244 -25.75 -6.17 23.83
C ASN A 244 -26.24 -4.76 24.10
N ASP A 245 -26.86 -4.53 25.26
CA ASP A 245 -27.35 -3.25 25.70
C ASP A 245 -26.29 -2.45 26.46
N ARG A 246 -26.29 -1.12 26.28
CA ARG A 246 -25.28 -0.25 26.88
C ARG A 246 -25.32 -0.26 28.41
N VAL A 247 -26.50 -0.29 28.99
CA VAL A 247 -26.66 -0.30 30.47
C VAL A 247 -26.11 -1.61 31.03
N MET A 248 -26.38 -2.74 30.34
CA MET A 248 -25.86 -4.03 30.76
C MET A 248 -24.33 -4.10 30.63
N ARG A 249 -23.73 -3.49 29.61
CA ARG A 249 -22.27 -3.39 29.48
C ARG A 249 -21.64 -2.60 30.62
N GLN A 250 -22.22 -1.46 30.95
CA GLN A 250 -21.78 -0.63 32.09
C GLN A 250 -21.88 -1.42 33.39
N ARG A 251 -23.02 -2.03 33.63
CA ARG A 251 -23.27 -2.83 34.83
C ARG A 251 -22.26 -3.99 34.95
N LEU A 252 -22.02 -4.73 33.88
CA LEU A 252 -21.05 -5.84 33.87
C LEU A 252 -19.64 -5.37 34.28
N LEU A 253 -19.17 -4.27 33.67
CA LEU A 253 -17.84 -3.75 33.98
C LEU A 253 -17.74 -3.17 35.40
N ASP A 254 -18.81 -2.56 35.91
CA ASP A 254 -18.88 -1.99 37.26
C ASP A 254 -18.95 -3.08 38.35
N GLU A 255 -19.68 -4.17 38.09
CA GLU A 255 -19.85 -5.26 39.06
C GLU A 255 -18.63 -6.20 39.10
N ILE A 256 -18.10 -6.58 37.93
CA ILE A 256 -16.98 -7.55 37.84
C ILE A 256 -15.62 -6.89 38.02
N CYS A 257 -15.44 -5.67 37.55
CA CYS A 257 -14.18 -4.92 37.58
C CYS A 257 -12.98 -5.72 37.01
N PRO A 258 -13.06 -6.23 35.78
CA PRO A 258 -11.96 -6.99 35.17
C PRO A 258 -10.77 -6.11 34.82
N GLN A 259 -9.58 -6.68 34.70
CA GLN A 259 -8.40 -5.96 34.23
C GLN A 259 -8.41 -5.79 32.69
N TYR A 260 -8.99 -6.76 31.99
CA TYR A 260 -9.11 -6.73 30.53
C TYR A 260 -10.43 -7.28 30.00
N ILE A 261 -10.77 -6.91 28.76
CA ILE A 261 -11.84 -7.55 27.98
C ILE A 261 -11.32 -7.95 26.58
N VAL A 262 -11.86 -9.03 26.03
CA VAL A 262 -11.53 -9.54 24.70
C VAL A 262 -12.69 -9.26 23.75
N LEU A 263 -12.43 -8.50 22.69
CA LEU A 263 -13.47 -8.06 21.79
C LEU A 263 -13.50 -8.88 20.50
N LYS A 264 -14.68 -9.40 20.16
CA LYS A 264 -14.97 -10.19 18.96
C LYS A 264 -16.22 -9.63 18.28
N PRO A 265 -16.07 -8.78 17.25
CA PRO A 265 -17.22 -8.09 16.65
C PRO A 265 -18.37 -9.01 16.23
N SER A 266 -18.10 -10.21 15.71
CA SER A 266 -19.16 -11.18 15.38
C SER A 266 -19.94 -11.74 16.58
N LEU A 267 -19.46 -11.51 17.83
CA LEU A 267 -20.09 -11.98 19.06
C LEU A 267 -20.60 -10.82 19.95
N HIS A 268 -20.03 -9.63 19.83
CA HIS A 268 -20.21 -8.52 20.76
C HIS A 268 -20.88 -7.28 20.15
N GLY A 269 -21.68 -7.49 19.06
CA GLY A 269 -22.51 -6.43 18.48
C GLY A 269 -21.92 -5.69 17.30
N GLY A 270 -21.14 -6.38 16.44
CA GLY A 270 -20.53 -5.78 15.28
C GLY A 270 -19.35 -4.86 15.62
N PHE A 271 -18.95 -4.02 14.69
CA PHE A 271 -17.94 -2.98 14.93
C PHE A 271 -18.48 -1.94 15.91
N SER A 272 -19.72 -1.46 15.68
CA SER A 272 -20.36 -0.45 16.54
C SER A 272 -20.48 -0.92 17.99
N GLY A 273 -20.88 -2.16 18.21
CA GLY A 273 -20.96 -2.72 19.56
C GLY A 273 -19.61 -2.85 20.26
N CYS A 274 -18.55 -3.22 19.52
CA CYS A 274 -17.19 -3.25 20.06
C CYS A 274 -16.66 -1.84 20.36
N GLU A 275 -16.95 -0.84 19.54
CA GLU A 275 -16.58 0.55 19.80
C GLU A 275 -17.24 1.08 21.08
N GLU A 276 -18.49 0.68 21.38
CA GLU A 276 -19.14 0.99 22.66
C GLU A 276 -18.47 0.27 23.84
N TRP A 277 -18.10 -1.01 23.70
CA TRP A 277 -17.33 -1.70 24.72
C TRP A 277 -15.99 -1.01 25.02
N MET A 278 -15.27 -0.56 23.99
CA MET A 278 -14.03 0.20 24.14
C MET A 278 -14.25 1.50 24.91
N MET A 279 -15.28 2.27 24.55
CA MET A 279 -15.63 3.52 25.25
C MET A 279 -15.94 3.29 26.72
N GLU A 280 -16.67 2.22 27.08
CA GLU A 280 -17.00 1.93 28.47
C GLU A 280 -15.80 1.35 29.25
N ALA A 281 -14.91 0.60 28.59
CA ALA A 281 -13.67 0.10 29.14
C ALA A 281 -12.67 1.25 29.45
N ASP A 282 -12.48 2.17 28.50
CA ASP A 282 -11.58 3.34 28.66
C ASP A 282 -11.99 4.21 29.85
N LYS A 283 -13.27 4.43 30.08
CA LYS A 283 -13.78 5.19 31.25
C LYS A 283 -13.41 4.56 32.60
N ARG A 284 -13.14 3.25 32.61
CA ARG A 284 -12.85 2.45 33.82
C ARG A 284 -11.42 2.01 33.92
N GLY A 285 -10.56 2.39 32.96
CA GLY A 285 -9.16 1.94 32.90
C GLY A 285 -9.02 0.44 32.63
N VAL A 286 -10.04 -0.19 32.00
CA VAL A 286 -10.02 -1.60 31.61
C VAL A 286 -9.31 -1.74 30.27
N GLY A 287 -8.28 -2.57 30.20
CA GLY A 287 -7.58 -2.84 28.95
C GLY A 287 -8.39 -3.73 28.00
N TYR A 288 -8.08 -3.71 26.70
CA TYR A 288 -8.75 -4.56 25.71
C TYR A 288 -7.88 -4.89 24.52
N TRP A 289 -8.22 -5.96 23.83
CA TRP A 289 -7.69 -6.31 22.52
C TRP A 289 -8.77 -6.98 21.65
N VAL A 290 -8.56 -6.99 20.36
CA VAL A 290 -9.47 -7.59 19.39
C VAL A 290 -8.99 -8.97 18.98
N THR A 291 -9.94 -9.91 18.90
CA THR A 291 -9.69 -11.30 18.49
C THR A 291 -10.70 -11.74 17.44
N SER A 292 -10.26 -12.50 16.45
CA SER A 292 -11.13 -13.21 15.52
C SER A 292 -11.90 -14.31 16.26
N ALA A 293 -13.19 -14.48 15.92
CA ALA A 293 -14.01 -15.60 16.34
C ALA A 293 -14.09 -16.69 15.26
N LEU A 294 -12.99 -16.97 14.58
CA LEU A 294 -12.83 -17.98 13.51
C LEU A 294 -13.62 -17.64 12.24
N GLU A 295 -13.74 -16.39 11.87
CA GLU A 295 -14.31 -15.94 10.61
C GLU A 295 -13.46 -16.46 9.43
N SER A 296 -14.06 -16.49 8.23
CA SER A 296 -13.30 -16.67 6.99
C SER A 296 -12.38 -15.47 6.75
N ASN A 297 -11.60 -15.54 5.67
CA ASN A 297 -10.78 -14.40 5.25
C ASN A 297 -11.62 -13.15 4.91
N VAL A 298 -12.93 -13.25 4.65
CA VAL A 298 -13.79 -12.08 4.44
C VAL A 298 -13.94 -11.31 5.75
N GLY A 299 -14.38 -11.98 6.82
CA GLY A 299 -14.52 -11.38 8.14
C GLY A 299 -13.19 -10.95 8.73
N LEU A 300 -12.16 -11.80 8.63
CA LEU A 300 -10.82 -11.48 9.13
C LEU A 300 -10.22 -10.25 8.43
N ASN A 301 -10.41 -10.11 7.12
CA ASN A 301 -9.96 -8.95 6.35
C ASN A 301 -10.61 -7.65 6.83
N ALA A 302 -11.93 -7.67 7.05
CA ALA A 302 -12.65 -6.51 7.55
C ALA A 302 -12.25 -6.17 9.00
N LEU A 303 -12.06 -7.20 9.83
CA LEU A 303 -11.63 -7.08 11.21
C LEU A 303 -10.23 -6.46 11.32
N ALA A 304 -9.26 -6.96 10.54
CA ALA A 304 -7.91 -6.44 10.52
C ALA A 304 -7.85 -4.96 10.07
N GLN A 305 -8.61 -4.62 9.04
CA GLN A 305 -8.69 -3.24 8.56
C GLN A 305 -9.36 -2.31 9.58
N TRP A 306 -10.44 -2.77 10.24
CA TRP A 306 -11.08 -1.99 11.29
C TRP A 306 -10.12 -1.75 12.45
N VAL A 307 -9.38 -2.78 12.90
CA VAL A 307 -8.35 -2.63 13.93
C VAL A 307 -7.28 -1.62 13.52
N SER A 308 -6.87 -1.61 12.26
CA SER A 308 -5.80 -0.70 11.78
C SER A 308 -6.19 0.78 11.73
N GLN A 309 -7.48 1.11 11.81
CA GLN A 309 -7.97 2.49 11.83
C GLN A 309 -8.27 3.00 13.25
N LEU A 310 -8.28 2.11 14.24
CA LEU A 310 -8.49 2.49 15.64
C LEU A 310 -7.27 3.23 16.19
N PRO A 311 -7.45 4.08 17.22
CA PRO A 311 -6.35 4.62 17.99
C PRO A 311 -5.46 3.50 18.55
N PRO A 312 -4.20 3.80 18.95
CA PRO A 312 -3.36 2.80 19.59
C PRO A 312 -4.08 2.13 20.77
N MET A 313 -4.23 0.81 20.69
CA MET A 313 -4.92 0.04 21.73
C MET A 313 -4.06 -0.18 22.96
N PRO A 314 -4.68 -0.30 24.18
CA PRO A 314 -3.95 -0.56 25.42
C PRO A 314 -3.08 -1.82 25.35
N VAL A 315 -3.53 -2.83 24.63
CA VAL A 315 -2.83 -4.09 24.44
C VAL A 315 -2.34 -4.23 23.00
N ARG A 316 -1.04 -4.35 22.83
CA ARG A 316 -0.36 -4.27 21.52
C ARG A 316 -0.71 -5.43 20.57
N HIS A 317 -0.63 -6.70 21.06
CA HIS A 317 -0.80 -7.88 20.21
C HIS A 317 -2.27 -8.31 20.12
N GLN A 318 -2.79 -8.38 18.89
CA GLN A 318 -4.18 -8.73 18.60
C GLN A 318 -4.34 -10.20 18.26
N GLY A 319 -5.52 -10.77 18.44
CA GLY A 319 -5.81 -12.18 18.15
C GLY A 319 -6.27 -12.42 16.70
N LEU A 320 -5.54 -11.96 15.70
CA LEU A 320 -5.94 -11.97 14.28
C LEU A 320 -5.20 -13.02 13.42
N GLY A 321 -4.60 -14.03 14.03
CA GLY A 321 -3.80 -15.05 13.34
C GLY A 321 -4.58 -16.22 12.73
N THR A 322 -5.89 -16.13 12.52
CA THR A 322 -6.78 -17.27 12.17
C THR A 322 -6.98 -17.51 10.67
N GLY A 323 -6.44 -16.67 9.79
CA GLY A 323 -6.69 -16.76 8.33
C GLY A 323 -6.24 -18.04 7.63
N GLN A 324 -5.41 -18.85 8.27
CA GLN A 324 -4.87 -20.09 7.68
C GLN A 324 -5.58 -21.38 8.15
N LEU A 325 -6.66 -21.26 8.91
CA LEU A 325 -7.32 -22.42 9.57
C LEU A 325 -8.10 -23.33 8.60
N PHE A 326 -8.59 -22.80 7.48
CA PHE A 326 -9.51 -23.52 6.59
C PHE A 326 -8.84 -23.97 5.30
N THR A 327 -9.29 -25.13 4.76
CA THR A 327 -8.84 -25.68 3.47
C THR A 327 -9.49 -24.97 2.27
N ASN A 328 -10.69 -24.43 2.46
CA ASN A 328 -11.55 -23.83 1.44
C ASN A 328 -11.92 -22.36 1.79
N ASN A 329 -10.98 -21.61 2.33
CA ASN A 329 -11.16 -20.22 2.71
C ASN A 329 -11.40 -19.32 1.49
N PHE A 330 -11.79 -18.08 1.72
CA PHE A 330 -11.96 -17.07 0.67
C PHE A 330 -10.58 -16.55 0.23
N GLU A 331 -10.25 -16.70 -1.06
CA GLU A 331 -8.90 -16.48 -1.60
C GLU A 331 -8.64 -15.06 -2.10
N ALA A 332 -9.69 -14.25 -2.31
CA ALA A 332 -9.51 -12.94 -2.93
C ALA A 332 -8.87 -11.89 -2.01
N THR A 333 -8.78 -12.16 -0.70
CA THR A 333 -8.07 -11.26 0.23
C THR A 333 -6.56 -11.33 0.05
N THR A 334 -5.87 -10.31 0.54
CA THR A 334 -4.42 -10.16 0.40
C THR A 334 -3.67 -10.29 1.74
N LEU A 335 -4.33 -10.86 2.76
CA LEU A 335 -3.77 -11.03 4.10
C LEU A 335 -2.62 -12.03 4.12
N GLN A 336 -1.53 -11.69 4.80
CA GLN A 336 -0.33 -12.51 4.97
C GLN A 336 0.23 -12.35 6.37
N ILE A 337 0.68 -13.47 6.98
CA ILE A 337 1.42 -13.43 8.25
C ILE A 337 2.92 -13.41 7.92
N ARG A 338 3.64 -12.43 8.46
CA ARG A 338 5.09 -12.31 8.33
C ARG A 338 5.68 -12.05 9.73
N GLY A 339 6.37 -13.04 10.29
CA GLY A 339 6.77 -13.02 11.69
C GLY A 339 5.54 -12.92 12.61
N GLU A 340 5.61 -12.06 13.60
CA GLU A 340 4.51 -11.79 14.53
C GLU A 340 3.50 -10.73 14.06
N ARG A 341 3.43 -10.45 12.75
CA ARG A 341 2.54 -9.42 12.22
C ARG A 341 1.65 -9.94 11.11
N LEU A 342 0.39 -9.49 11.14
CA LEU A 342 -0.54 -9.62 10.04
C LEU A 342 -0.34 -8.45 9.07
N TRP A 343 -0.13 -8.74 7.80
CA TRP A 343 0.07 -7.78 6.72
C TRP A 343 -1.05 -7.89 5.69
N MET A 344 -1.32 -6.80 5.03
CA MET A 344 -2.17 -6.76 3.85
C MET A 344 -1.35 -6.27 2.66
N GLU A 345 -1.41 -6.95 1.52
CA GLU A 345 -0.87 -6.42 0.27
C GLU A 345 -1.91 -5.51 -0.35
N ASP A 346 -1.49 -4.32 -0.79
CA ASP A 346 -2.35 -3.38 -1.53
C ASP A 346 -2.93 -4.04 -2.79
N PHE A 347 -4.25 -3.92 -2.99
CA PHE A 347 -4.93 -4.55 -4.13
C PHE A 347 -4.43 -4.04 -5.49
N GLY A 348 -4.01 -2.78 -5.57
CA GLY A 348 -3.39 -2.22 -6.77
C GLY A 348 -2.05 -2.89 -7.09
N THR A 349 -1.21 -3.15 -6.08
CA THR A 349 0.05 -3.89 -6.23
C THR A 349 -0.20 -5.34 -6.65
N LYS A 350 -1.19 -6.02 -6.06
CA LYS A 350 -1.58 -7.39 -6.47
C LYS A 350 -2.03 -7.44 -7.93
N ALA A 351 -2.88 -6.50 -8.35
CA ALA A 351 -3.33 -6.38 -9.74
C ALA A 351 -2.16 -6.09 -10.70
N PHE A 352 -1.24 -5.24 -10.29
CA PHE A 352 -0.05 -4.91 -11.09
C PHE A 352 0.91 -6.09 -11.22
N ARG A 353 1.11 -6.89 -10.16
CA ARG A 353 1.89 -8.14 -10.26
C ARG A 353 1.30 -9.11 -11.28
N LYS A 354 -0.02 -9.24 -11.32
CA LYS A 354 -0.68 -10.05 -12.34
C LYS A 354 -0.37 -9.57 -13.77
N GLN A 355 -0.36 -8.26 -14.01
CA GLN A 355 0.05 -7.69 -15.30
C GLN A 355 1.53 -8.01 -15.62
N VAL A 356 2.41 -7.98 -14.61
CA VAL A 356 3.83 -8.38 -14.78
C VAL A 356 3.94 -9.85 -15.17
N ASP A 357 3.17 -10.75 -14.55
CA ASP A 357 3.16 -12.18 -14.89
C ASP A 357 2.59 -12.45 -16.29
N GLU A 358 1.57 -11.67 -16.70
CA GLU A 358 1.04 -11.70 -18.07
C GLU A 358 2.08 -11.22 -19.07
N PHE A 359 2.79 -10.13 -18.78
CA PHE A 359 3.88 -9.63 -19.61
C PHE A 359 5.07 -10.60 -19.66
N ARG A 360 5.40 -11.28 -18.57
CA ARG A 360 6.44 -12.32 -18.57
C ARG A 360 6.08 -13.47 -19.54
N ARG A 361 4.84 -13.95 -19.50
CA ARG A 361 4.35 -14.99 -20.43
C ARG A 361 4.40 -14.53 -21.89
N GLU A 362 4.04 -13.27 -22.15
CA GLU A 362 4.16 -12.65 -23.48
C GLU A 362 5.62 -12.56 -23.93
N TRP A 363 6.53 -12.17 -23.02
CA TRP A 363 7.97 -12.09 -23.26
C TRP A 363 8.56 -13.46 -23.60
N GLU A 364 8.23 -14.48 -22.86
CA GLU A 364 8.74 -15.86 -23.02
C GLU A 364 8.07 -16.60 -24.20
N SER A 365 7.01 -16.06 -24.77
CA SER A 365 6.32 -16.65 -25.92
C SER A 365 7.22 -16.66 -27.18
N LYS A 366 6.93 -17.56 -28.11
CA LYS A 366 7.66 -17.70 -29.41
C LYS A 366 7.47 -16.52 -30.35
N THR A 367 6.56 -15.57 -30.07
CA THR A 367 6.33 -14.39 -30.90
C THR A 367 7.56 -13.48 -30.86
N PRO A 368 8.18 -13.13 -32.01
CA PRO A 368 9.44 -12.37 -32.04
C PRO A 368 9.23 -10.88 -31.72
N THR A 369 8.02 -10.40 -31.68
CA THR A 369 7.69 -8.97 -31.52
C THR A 369 6.67 -8.74 -30.39
N LEU A 370 6.68 -7.52 -29.83
CA LEU A 370 5.73 -6.99 -28.86
C LEU A 370 5.12 -5.70 -29.37
N THR A 371 3.94 -5.34 -28.80
CA THR A 371 3.33 -4.04 -29.04
C THR A 371 3.58 -3.12 -27.85
N VAL A 372 4.04 -1.89 -28.12
CA VAL A 372 4.26 -0.85 -27.12
C VAL A 372 3.52 0.42 -27.51
N LYS A 373 3.08 1.21 -26.52
CA LYS A 373 2.47 2.52 -26.74
C LYS A 373 3.54 3.61 -26.61
N THR A 374 3.52 4.59 -27.52
CA THR A 374 4.33 5.80 -27.36
C THR A 374 3.68 6.71 -26.32
N SER A 375 4.48 7.44 -25.55
CA SER A 375 3.99 8.44 -24.58
C SER A 375 3.49 9.74 -25.20
N GLY A 376 3.50 9.85 -26.55
CA GLY A 376 3.00 10.95 -27.36
C GLY A 376 3.20 12.36 -26.78
N SER A 377 4.28 13.06 -27.18
CA SER A 377 4.44 14.48 -26.85
C SER A 377 3.53 15.41 -27.67
N THR A 378 2.88 14.89 -28.70
CA THR A 378 2.15 15.68 -29.72
C THR A 378 0.73 15.23 -30.01
N GLY A 379 0.14 14.28 -29.24
CA GLY A 379 -1.22 13.81 -29.51
C GLY A 379 -1.52 12.40 -29.00
N GLN A 380 -2.42 11.69 -29.67
CA GLN A 380 -2.85 10.34 -29.29
C GLN A 380 -1.68 9.34 -29.31
N PRO A 381 -1.58 8.44 -28.29
CA PRO A 381 -0.55 7.40 -28.24
C PRO A 381 -0.59 6.52 -29.48
N LYS A 382 0.55 6.33 -30.15
CA LYS A 382 0.68 5.41 -31.27
C LYS A 382 1.13 4.04 -30.78
N LEU A 383 0.62 2.99 -31.41
CA LEU A 383 1.08 1.62 -31.17
C LEU A 383 2.26 1.32 -32.11
N LEU A 384 3.37 0.91 -31.51
CA LEU A 384 4.58 0.47 -32.22
C LEU A 384 4.79 -1.03 -32.00
N ARG A 385 5.11 -1.73 -33.08
CA ARG A 385 5.53 -3.13 -33.03
C ARG A 385 7.05 -3.16 -32.94
N VAL A 386 7.59 -3.76 -31.87
CA VAL A 386 9.02 -3.79 -31.56
C VAL A 386 9.53 -5.24 -31.47
N GLU A 387 10.75 -5.49 -31.90
CA GLU A 387 11.39 -6.80 -31.87
C GLU A 387 11.95 -7.09 -30.45
N LYS A 388 11.67 -8.27 -29.91
CA LYS A 388 12.18 -8.70 -28.59
C LYS A 388 13.71 -8.72 -28.55
N GLU A 389 14.36 -9.12 -29.63
CA GLU A 389 15.82 -9.13 -29.74
C GLU A 389 16.42 -7.73 -29.53
N ARG A 390 15.82 -6.70 -30.12
CA ARG A 390 16.25 -5.30 -29.92
C ARG A 390 16.02 -4.82 -28.49
N MET A 391 14.90 -5.24 -27.89
CA MET A 391 14.67 -4.95 -26.46
C MET A 391 15.70 -5.63 -25.56
N HIS A 392 16.11 -6.85 -25.92
CA HIS A 392 17.20 -7.55 -25.23
C HIS A 392 18.53 -6.77 -25.33
N HIS A 393 18.89 -6.32 -26.54
CA HIS A 393 20.10 -5.49 -26.75
C HIS A 393 20.05 -4.19 -25.92
N SER A 394 18.91 -3.51 -25.92
CA SER A 394 18.73 -2.29 -25.10
C SER A 394 18.87 -2.56 -23.59
N ALA A 395 18.37 -3.70 -23.13
CA ALA A 395 18.53 -4.11 -21.73
C ALA A 395 20.00 -4.39 -21.40
N ASP A 396 20.70 -5.11 -22.28
CA ASP A 396 22.12 -5.45 -22.15
C ASP A 396 23.02 -4.19 -22.10
N MET A 397 22.80 -3.23 -23.00
CA MET A 397 23.53 -1.94 -22.99
C MET A 397 23.38 -1.23 -21.65
N THR A 398 22.16 -1.16 -21.10
CA THR A 398 21.92 -0.51 -19.80
C THR A 398 22.57 -1.27 -18.65
N CYS A 399 22.39 -2.60 -18.59
CA CYS A 399 22.91 -3.42 -17.49
C CYS A 399 24.44 -3.41 -17.45
N ARG A 400 25.09 -3.48 -18.61
CA ARG A 400 26.56 -3.35 -18.72
C ARG A 400 27.05 -1.98 -18.26
N PHE A 401 26.42 -0.90 -18.73
CA PHE A 401 26.83 0.46 -18.37
C PHE A 401 26.72 0.71 -16.86
N LEU A 402 25.62 0.25 -16.23
CA LEU A 402 25.38 0.42 -14.80
C LEU A 402 26.07 -0.64 -13.93
N GLY A 403 26.65 -1.68 -14.52
CA GLY A 403 27.32 -2.78 -13.80
C GLY A 403 26.36 -3.66 -13.00
N LEU A 404 25.09 -3.81 -13.46
CA LEU A 404 24.08 -4.65 -12.81
C LEU A 404 24.41 -6.13 -12.98
N LYS A 405 24.18 -6.91 -11.91
CA LYS A 405 24.52 -8.33 -11.83
C LYS A 405 23.30 -9.19 -11.54
N GLU A 406 23.37 -10.47 -11.89
CA GLU A 406 22.37 -11.46 -11.48
C GLU A 406 22.14 -11.42 -9.96
N GLY A 407 20.88 -11.46 -9.54
CA GLY A 407 20.46 -11.36 -8.15
C GLY A 407 20.28 -9.94 -7.61
N ASP A 408 20.75 -8.89 -8.31
CA ASP A 408 20.46 -7.51 -7.97
C ASP A 408 18.93 -7.24 -7.96
N THR A 409 18.48 -6.31 -7.13
CA THR A 409 17.07 -5.95 -7.05
C THR A 409 16.73 -4.77 -7.96
N ALA A 410 15.65 -4.90 -8.75
CA ALA A 410 15.17 -3.85 -9.66
C ALA A 410 13.77 -3.41 -9.26
N LEU A 411 13.59 -2.12 -8.94
CA LEU A 411 12.28 -1.54 -8.61
C LEU A 411 11.46 -1.30 -9.88
N LEU A 412 10.32 -1.96 -9.95
CA LEU A 412 9.29 -1.70 -10.97
C LEU A 412 8.15 -0.89 -10.35
N CYS A 413 8.10 0.41 -10.65
CA CYS A 413 7.13 1.37 -10.15
C CYS A 413 6.48 2.20 -11.27
N MET A 414 6.63 1.78 -12.53
CA MET A 414 6.08 2.43 -13.72
C MET A 414 5.09 1.53 -14.45
N PRO A 415 4.02 2.08 -15.07
CA PRO A 415 3.03 1.29 -15.80
C PRO A 415 3.64 0.48 -16.95
N LEU A 416 3.14 -0.75 -17.16
CA LEU A 416 3.54 -1.61 -18.28
C LEU A 416 2.90 -1.20 -19.61
N ASP A 417 1.97 -0.25 -19.63
CA ASP A 417 1.44 0.33 -20.86
C ASP A 417 2.53 1.03 -21.67
N TYR A 418 3.54 1.58 -21.02
CA TYR A 418 4.64 2.34 -21.62
C TYR A 418 5.94 1.54 -21.65
N ILE A 419 6.79 1.88 -22.64
CA ILE A 419 8.07 1.20 -22.85
C ILE A 419 8.96 1.21 -21.61
N ALA A 420 8.94 2.28 -20.80
CA ALA A 420 9.79 2.41 -19.62
C ALA A 420 9.56 1.29 -18.59
N GLY A 421 8.29 1.01 -18.24
CA GLY A 421 7.94 -0.09 -17.33
C GLY A 421 8.30 -1.46 -17.91
N LYS A 422 7.98 -1.69 -19.21
CA LYS A 422 8.35 -2.94 -19.90
C LYS A 422 9.86 -3.17 -19.90
N MET A 423 10.67 -2.13 -20.12
CA MET A 423 12.14 -2.27 -20.15
C MET A 423 12.76 -2.56 -18.78
N VAL A 424 12.12 -2.15 -17.65
CA VAL A 424 12.55 -2.63 -16.32
C VAL A 424 12.36 -4.15 -16.20
N CYS A 425 11.21 -4.65 -16.65
CA CYS A 425 10.93 -6.09 -16.66
C CYS A 425 11.91 -6.84 -17.59
N VAL A 426 12.13 -6.33 -18.81
CA VAL A 426 13.06 -6.97 -19.77
C VAL A 426 14.46 -7.07 -19.19
N ARG A 427 14.99 -6.00 -18.57
CA ARG A 427 16.29 -6.05 -17.87
C ARG A 427 16.32 -7.15 -16.80
N ALA A 428 15.25 -7.23 -16.01
CA ALA A 428 15.17 -8.25 -14.97
C ALA A 428 15.10 -9.67 -15.55
N PHE A 429 14.29 -9.90 -16.58
CA PHE A 429 14.14 -11.22 -17.18
C PHE A 429 15.38 -11.71 -17.91
N THR A 430 16.13 -10.80 -18.57
CA THR A 430 17.31 -11.15 -19.38
C THR A 430 18.60 -11.22 -18.58
N HIS A 431 18.69 -10.51 -17.45
CA HIS A 431 19.92 -10.43 -16.63
C HIS A 431 19.75 -11.03 -15.23
N GLY A 432 18.66 -11.76 -14.97
CA GLY A 432 18.44 -12.43 -13.70
C GLY A 432 18.25 -11.49 -12.50
N LEU A 433 17.76 -10.25 -12.73
CA LEU A 433 17.49 -9.34 -11.63
C LEU A 433 16.20 -9.74 -10.91
N ARG A 434 16.12 -9.51 -9.61
CA ARG A 434 14.92 -9.73 -8.81
C ARG A 434 14.01 -8.50 -8.84
N LEU A 435 12.84 -8.63 -9.46
CA LEU A 435 11.86 -7.53 -9.49
C LEU A 435 11.27 -7.27 -8.10
N VAL A 436 11.33 -6.02 -7.67
CA VAL A 436 10.56 -5.47 -6.56
C VAL A 436 9.38 -4.71 -7.17
N VAL A 437 8.20 -5.32 -7.16
CA VAL A 437 7.01 -4.80 -7.84
C VAL A 437 6.16 -4.01 -6.86
N VAL A 438 5.94 -2.73 -7.14
CA VAL A 438 5.02 -1.85 -6.44
C VAL A 438 4.06 -1.21 -7.44
N LYS A 439 2.82 -0.92 -7.04
CA LYS A 439 1.89 -0.23 -7.95
C LYS A 439 2.47 1.11 -8.40
N PRO A 440 2.26 1.51 -9.67
CA PRO A 440 2.65 2.83 -10.13
C PRO A 440 1.94 3.93 -9.31
N SER A 441 2.74 4.77 -8.66
CA SER A 441 2.27 5.88 -7.82
C SER A 441 3.31 6.99 -7.77
N ALA A 442 2.97 8.11 -7.16
CA ALA A 442 3.93 9.20 -6.87
C ALA A 442 4.91 8.81 -5.76
N HIS A 443 4.54 7.85 -4.89
CA HIS A 443 5.30 7.39 -3.71
C HIS A 443 5.68 5.92 -3.81
N PRO A 444 6.61 5.52 -4.72
CA PRO A 444 6.95 4.12 -4.93
C PRO A 444 7.73 3.46 -3.78
N PHE A 445 8.25 4.25 -2.84
CA PHE A 445 8.99 3.76 -1.67
C PHE A 445 8.10 3.60 -0.41
N GLU A 446 6.82 3.98 -0.46
CA GLU A 446 5.90 3.94 0.69
C GLU A 446 5.86 2.55 1.37
N THR A 447 5.87 1.47 0.59
CA THR A 447 5.77 0.09 1.08
C THR A 447 7.11 -0.64 1.22
N LEU A 448 8.22 0.00 0.82
CA LEU A 448 9.55 -0.63 0.86
C LEU A 448 10.15 -0.54 2.26
N THR A 449 10.86 -1.60 2.65
CA THR A 449 11.64 -1.65 3.89
C THR A 449 13.15 -1.56 3.65
N THR A 450 13.58 -1.84 2.41
CA THR A 450 14.99 -1.80 1.99
C THR A 450 15.10 -1.15 0.63
N ALA A 451 16.20 -0.45 0.38
CA ALA A 451 16.47 0.16 -0.91
C ALA A 451 16.80 -0.92 -1.97
N PRO A 452 16.32 -0.78 -3.21
CA PRO A 452 16.70 -1.67 -4.31
C PRO A 452 18.10 -1.32 -4.83
N THR A 453 18.78 -2.30 -5.47
CA THR A 453 20.06 -2.06 -6.14
C THR A 453 19.90 -1.13 -7.34
N PHE A 454 18.78 -1.27 -8.07
CA PHE A 454 18.47 -0.47 -9.26
C PHE A 454 17.04 0.07 -9.20
N ALA A 455 16.87 1.34 -9.53
CA ALA A 455 15.58 1.97 -9.71
C ALA A 455 15.53 2.84 -10.97
N ALA A 456 14.43 2.72 -11.74
CA ALA A 456 14.11 3.60 -12.85
C ALA A 456 12.83 4.38 -12.49
N MET A 457 12.93 5.71 -12.47
CA MET A 457 11.85 6.58 -11.99
C MET A 457 11.65 7.78 -12.91
N THR A 458 10.46 8.39 -12.83
CA THR A 458 10.23 9.70 -13.43
C THR A 458 10.71 10.81 -12.49
N SER A 459 11.02 12.00 -13.03
CA SER A 459 11.40 13.17 -12.24
C SER A 459 10.33 13.54 -11.20
N MET A 460 9.03 13.39 -11.55
CA MET A 460 7.91 13.61 -10.64
C MET A 460 7.92 12.62 -9.47
N GLN A 461 8.14 11.33 -9.72
CA GLN A 461 8.22 10.33 -8.65
C GLN A 461 9.38 10.62 -7.69
N VAL A 462 10.55 10.99 -8.22
CA VAL A 462 11.70 11.37 -7.39
C VAL A 462 11.38 12.59 -6.54
N PHE A 463 10.79 13.63 -7.14
CA PHE A 463 10.40 14.86 -6.45
C PHE A 463 9.42 14.60 -5.29
N GLU A 464 8.37 13.79 -5.51
CA GLU A 464 7.41 13.45 -4.46
C GLU A 464 8.02 12.57 -3.36
N THR A 465 8.85 11.60 -3.74
CA THR A 465 9.59 10.73 -2.80
C THR A 465 10.49 11.55 -1.86
N LEU A 466 11.15 12.61 -2.36
CA LEU A 466 12.03 13.49 -1.57
C LEU A 466 11.32 14.27 -0.47
N LYS A 467 10.02 14.52 -0.61
CA LYS A 467 9.20 15.23 0.41
C LYS A 467 8.94 14.39 1.66
N VAL A 468 9.01 13.07 1.58
CA VAL A 468 8.72 12.16 2.69
C VAL A 468 10.04 11.65 3.28
N GLN A 469 10.35 12.02 4.51
CA GLN A 469 11.64 11.73 5.15
C GLN A 469 12.04 10.25 5.09
N ARG A 470 11.12 9.32 5.36
CA ARG A 470 11.38 7.88 5.31
C ARG A 470 11.69 7.40 3.89
N GLU A 471 10.93 7.86 2.91
CA GLU A 471 11.12 7.49 1.50
C GLU A 471 12.42 8.10 0.95
N ARG A 472 12.71 9.36 1.29
CA ARG A 472 13.97 10.06 0.97
C ARG A 472 15.19 9.26 1.48
N ALA A 473 15.12 8.73 2.70
CA ALA A 473 16.20 7.92 3.27
C ALA A 473 16.45 6.65 2.44
N LEU A 474 15.38 5.95 2.03
CA LEU A 474 15.50 4.76 1.17
C LEU A 474 15.99 5.11 -0.25
N LEU A 475 15.51 6.22 -0.83
CA LEU A 475 15.93 6.65 -2.16
C LEU A 475 17.43 6.97 -2.20
N ARG A 476 17.99 7.54 -1.14
CA ARG A 476 19.44 7.82 -1.03
C ARG A 476 20.29 6.56 -1.06
N GLU A 477 19.77 5.44 -0.60
CA GLU A 477 20.46 4.14 -0.55
C GLU A 477 20.31 3.31 -1.83
N VAL A 478 19.59 3.79 -2.84
CA VAL A 478 19.47 3.10 -4.15
C VAL A 478 20.83 3.05 -4.83
N GLY A 479 21.30 1.84 -5.14
CA GLY A 479 22.63 1.64 -5.70
C GLY A 479 22.85 2.31 -7.07
N GLN A 480 21.85 2.23 -7.97
CA GLN A 480 21.83 2.87 -9.28
C GLN A 480 20.45 3.47 -9.54
N LEU A 481 20.32 4.78 -9.52
CA LEU A 481 19.07 5.48 -9.83
C LEU A 481 19.14 6.10 -11.22
N ILE A 482 18.25 5.70 -12.14
CA ILE A 482 18.07 6.39 -13.41
C ILE A 482 16.76 7.19 -13.41
N ILE A 483 16.81 8.42 -13.87
CA ILE A 483 15.67 9.33 -13.94
C ILE A 483 15.39 9.67 -15.40
N GLY A 484 14.16 9.38 -15.83
CA GLY A 484 13.73 9.59 -17.21
C GLY A 484 12.35 10.23 -17.31
N GLY A 485 11.87 10.32 -18.55
CA GLY A 485 10.50 10.80 -18.83
C GLY A 485 10.34 12.33 -18.89
N GLY A 486 11.36 13.13 -18.60
CA GLY A 486 11.31 14.59 -18.67
C GLY A 486 12.65 15.25 -18.35
N SER A 487 12.70 16.55 -18.47
CA SER A 487 13.85 17.35 -18.00
C SER A 487 13.93 17.32 -16.48
N ILE A 488 15.13 17.37 -15.94
CA ILE A 488 15.39 17.49 -14.50
C ILE A 488 15.59 18.97 -14.19
N SER A 489 14.76 19.52 -13.30
CA SER A 489 14.90 20.92 -12.87
C SER A 489 16.21 21.13 -12.09
N GLY A 490 16.74 22.37 -12.13
CA GLY A 490 17.94 22.72 -11.36
C GLY A 490 17.77 22.47 -9.87
N ALA A 491 16.59 22.76 -9.31
CA ALA A 491 16.27 22.49 -7.90
C ALA A 491 16.33 20.99 -7.57
N LEU A 492 15.74 20.13 -8.42
CA LEU A 492 15.82 18.68 -8.23
C LEU A 492 17.25 18.15 -8.38
N ALA A 493 18.01 18.67 -9.34
CA ALA A 493 19.42 18.29 -9.52
C ALA A 493 20.26 18.67 -8.29
N GLU A 494 20.00 19.83 -7.69
CA GLU A 494 20.66 20.26 -6.46
C GLU A 494 20.36 19.36 -5.27
N GLU A 495 19.08 18.96 -5.07
CA GLU A 495 18.70 18.03 -3.99
C GLU A 495 19.34 16.64 -4.15
N LEU A 496 19.65 16.23 -5.39
CA LEU A 496 20.27 14.94 -5.68
C LEU A 496 21.81 14.97 -5.60
N ARG A 497 22.42 16.16 -5.54
CA ARG A 497 23.89 16.35 -5.63
C ARG A 497 24.65 15.56 -4.58
N ASP A 498 24.15 15.51 -3.34
CA ASP A 498 24.78 14.87 -2.19
C ASP A 498 24.37 13.42 -1.98
N PHE A 499 23.79 12.77 -2.99
CA PHE A 499 23.45 11.36 -2.90
C PHE A 499 24.72 10.50 -2.89
N PRO A 500 24.80 9.46 -2.02
CA PRO A 500 26.01 8.64 -1.89
C PRO A 500 26.24 7.73 -3.10
N HIS A 501 25.17 7.35 -3.78
CA HIS A 501 25.20 6.42 -4.92
C HIS A 501 24.91 7.11 -6.26
N PRO A 502 25.27 6.48 -7.40
CA PRO A 502 25.06 7.04 -8.73
C PRO A 502 23.61 7.41 -9.06
N VAL A 503 23.39 8.67 -9.43
CA VAL A 503 22.13 9.17 -9.98
C VAL A 503 22.37 9.64 -11.43
N TRP A 504 21.54 9.17 -12.34
CA TRP A 504 21.69 9.38 -13.78
C TRP A 504 20.44 10.00 -14.40
N SER A 505 20.61 10.97 -15.29
CA SER A 505 19.59 11.39 -16.22
C SER A 505 19.68 10.57 -17.52
N THR A 506 18.53 10.13 -18.05
CA THR A 506 18.48 9.33 -19.27
C THR A 506 18.16 10.18 -20.48
N TYR A 507 18.76 9.85 -21.62
CA TYR A 507 18.36 10.36 -22.94
C TYR A 507 17.99 9.21 -23.87
N GLY A 508 16.78 9.26 -24.40
CA GLY A 508 16.22 8.25 -25.31
C GLY A 508 14.72 8.46 -25.54
N MET A 509 14.14 7.62 -26.36
CA MET A 509 12.73 7.70 -26.76
C MET A 509 12.17 6.30 -27.06
N THR A 510 10.88 6.21 -27.37
CA THR A 510 10.23 4.92 -27.65
C THR A 510 10.85 4.24 -28.88
N GLU A 511 11.25 5.02 -29.89
CA GLU A 511 11.87 4.57 -31.12
C GLU A 511 13.24 3.93 -30.90
N THR A 512 13.96 4.32 -29.86
CA THR A 512 15.20 3.68 -29.38
C THR A 512 14.96 2.64 -28.29
N LEU A 513 13.70 2.25 -28.04
CA LEU A 513 13.20 1.30 -27.02
C LEU A 513 13.43 1.74 -25.58
N SER A 514 14.49 2.45 -25.32
CA SER A 514 14.85 3.02 -24.01
C SER A 514 15.88 4.12 -24.25
N HIS A 515 16.62 4.46 -23.23
CA HIS A 515 17.72 5.42 -23.32
C HIS A 515 18.92 4.81 -24.08
N VAL A 516 19.60 5.66 -24.82
CA VAL A 516 20.84 5.35 -25.56
C VAL A 516 22.04 6.11 -24.99
N ALA A 517 21.81 7.00 -24.04
CA ALA A 517 22.84 7.76 -23.35
C ALA A 517 22.41 8.09 -21.92
N LEU A 518 23.39 8.25 -21.04
CA LEU A 518 23.21 8.66 -19.65
C LEU A 518 24.15 9.83 -19.33
N ARG A 519 23.69 10.74 -18.43
CA ARG A 519 24.56 11.73 -17.78
C ARG A 519 24.51 11.60 -16.28
N ARG A 520 25.63 11.78 -15.62
CA ARG A 520 25.73 11.76 -14.17
C ARG A 520 25.22 13.05 -13.57
N LEU A 521 24.36 12.97 -12.52
CA LEU A 521 23.77 14.13 -11.85
C LEU A 521 24.51 14.51 -10.56
N ASN A 522 25.26 13.56 -9.95
CA ASN A 522 25.82 13.74 -8.62
C ASN A 522 27.28 13.26 -8.51
N GLY A 523 27.92 13.70 -7.40
CA GLY A 523 29.30 13.36 -7.10
C GLY A 523 30.34 14.02 -8.04
N PRO A 524 31.63 13.65 -7.94
CA PRO A 524 32.72 14.27 -8.74
C PRO A 524 32.60 14.08 -10.25
N ALA A 525 31.80 13.08 -10.68
CA ALA A 525 31.57 12.77 -12.10
C ALA A 525 30.29 13.42 -12.66
N ALA A 526 29.67 14.37 -11.92
CA ALA A 526 28.51 15.11 -12.41
C ALA A 526 28.89 15.94 -13.64
N ASP A 527 28.08 15.84 -14.70
CA ASP A 527 28.29 16.54 -15.97
C ASP A 527 26.93 16.97 -16.56
N GLU A 528 26.92 18.00 -17.37
CA GLU A 528 25.75 18.39 -18.16
C GLU A 528 25.67 17.60 -19.47
N ARG A 529 26.74 16.90 -19.85
CA ARG A 529 26.86 16.16 -21.08
C ARG A 529 26.43 14.71 -20.90
N TYR A 530 25.70 14.20 -21.88
CA TYR A 530 25.32 12.80 -21.98
C TYR A 530 26.45 12.00 -22.62
N LYS A 531 26.74 10.84 -22.05
CA LYS A 531 27.64 9.85 -22.62
C LYS A 531 26.80 8.78 -23.34
N PRO A 532 26.96 8.64 -24.67
CA PRO A 532 26.27 7.58 -25.42
C PRO A 532 26.80 6.20 -25.02
N PHE A 533 25.94 5.18 -25.16
CA PHE A 533 26.35 3.80 -24.98
C PHE A 533 27.25 3.32 -26.13
N ASP A 534 28.02 2.28 -25.89
CA ASP A 534 28.87 1.66 -26.91
C ASP A 534 28.00 1.20 -28.10
N GLY A 535 28.48 1.51 -29.31
CA GLY A 535 27.77 1.20 -30.56
C GLY A 535 26.74 2.24 -30.98
N VAL A 536 26.51 3.31 -30.21
CA VAL A 536 25.67 4.46 -30.58
C VAL A 536 26.55 5.52 -31.25
N LYS A 537 26.23 5.87 -32.49
CA LYS A 537 26.88 6.96 -33.22
C LYS A 537 25.96 8.15 -33.32
N LEU A 538 26.48 9.34 -33.12
CA LEU A 538 25.74 10.58 -33.13
C LEU A 538 26.26 11.53 -34.18
N SER A 539 25.37 12.25 -34.84
CA SER A 539 25.70 13.33 -35.76
C SER A 539 24.63 14.44 -35.67
N LEU A 540 24.85 15.57 -36.30
CA LEU A 540 23.86 16.65 -36.35
C LEU A 540 23.27 16.73 -37.77
N THR A 541 21.96 17.00 -37.84
CA THR A 541 21.30 17.40 -39.08
C THR A 541 21.69 18.82 -39.47
N ALA A 542 21.35 19.28 -40.69
CA ALA A 542 21.59 20.65 -41.15
C ALA A 542 20.96 21.72 -40.23
N ASP A 543 19.88 21.37 -39.50
CA ASP A 543 19.20 22.24 -38.54
C ASP A 543 19.80 22.18 -37.12
N GLY A 544 20.89 21.43 -36.93
CA GLY A 544 21.54 21.23 -35.62
C GLY A 544 20.77 20.30 -34.66
N CYS A 545 19.86 19.48 -35.19
CA CYS A 545 19.18 18.44 -34.43
C CYS A 545 19.99 17.15 -34.36
N LEU A 546 19.84 16.42 -33.25
CA LEU A 546 20.58 15.19 -33.06
C LEU A 546 20.04 14.07 -33.95
N ARG A 547 20.97 13.40 -34.68
CA ARG A 547 20.73 12.19 -35.44
C ARG A 547 21.42 11.02 -34.75
N ILE A 548 20.65 9.96 -34.49
CA ILE A 548 21.06 8.78 -33.74
C ILE A 548 21.18 7.58 -34.68
N GLU A 549 22.34 6.95 -34.71
CA GLU A 549 22.57 5.67 -35.37
C GLU A 549 22.88 4.61 -34.30
N ALA A 550 21.90 3.77 -34.00
CA ALA A 550 21.99 2.73 -32.97
C ALA A 550 21.40 1.41 -33.49
N PRO A 551 22.05 0.73 -34.45
CA PRO A 551 21.48 -0.39 -35.19
C PRO A 551 21.04 -1.57 -34.32
N ALA A 552 21.64 -1.76 -33.15
CA ALA A 552 21.23 -2.78 -32.18
C ALA A 552 19.81 -2.55 -31.61
N VAL A 553 19.34 -1.31 -31.53
CA VAL A 553 18.06 -0.95 -30.90
C VAL A 553 17.09 -0.23 -31.85
N CYS A 554 17.63 0.48 -32.85
CA CYS A 554 16.85 1.19 -33.86
C CYS A 554 17.33 0.80 -35.27
N PRO A 555 16.47 0.21 -36.15
CA PRO A 555 16.92 -0.37 -37.42
C PRO A 555 17.41 0.68 -38.43
N THR A 556 16.90 1.90 -38.34
CA THR A 556 17.23 3.01 -39.24
C THR A 556 17.73 4.20 -38.43
N PRO A 557 18.65 5.01 -38.98
CA PRO A 557 19.05 6.26 -38.34
C PRO A 557 17.84 7.12 -38.00
N LEU A 558 17.80 7.63 -36.79
CA LEU A 558 16.69 8.42 -36.26
C LEU A 558 17.08 9.89 -36.20
N GLU A 559 16.40 10.74 -36.96
CA GLU A 559 16.51 12.18 -36.83
C GLU A 559 15.52 12.68 -35.80
N THR A 560 16.05 13.37 -34.80
CA THR A 560 15.23 13.91 -33.69
C THR A 560 14.88 15.37 -33.94
N ASN A 561 13.93 15.89 -33.14
CA ASN A 561 13.68 17.33 -33.04
C ASN A 561 14.49 17.98 -31.90
N ASP A 562 15.42 17.25 -31.30
CA ASP A 562 16.24 17.76 -30.18
C ASP A 562 17.51 18.41 -30.72
N ARG A 563 17.64 19.73 -30.55
CA ARG A 563 18.86 20.46 -30.87
C ARG A 563 19.96 20.09 -29.89
N ALA A 564 21.15 19.83 -30.39
CA ALA A 564 22.25 19.35 -29.56
C ALA A 564 23.58 19.99 -29.95
N GLU A 565 24.53 19.91 -29.04
CA GLU A 565 25.95 20.22 -29.25
C GLU A 565 26.74 18.92 -29.04
N LEU A 566 27.60 18.58 -29.99
CA LEU A 566 28.47 17.42 -29.94
C LEU A 566 29.89 17.84 -29.55
N PHE A 567 30.52 17.03 -28.70
CA PHE A 567 31.89 17.26 -28.23
C PHE A 567 32.87 16.25 -28.83
N PRO A 568 34.18 16.61 -28.94
CA PRO A 568 35.20 15.76 -29.55
C PRO A 568 35.39 14.39 -28.88
N ASP A 569 35.01 14.26 -27.60
CA ASP A 569 35.05 13.02 -26.80
C ASP A 569 33.84 12.12 -27.05
N GLY A 570 32.96 12.48 -27.99
CA GLY A 570 31.72 11.75 -28.29
C GLY A 570 30.55 12.01 -27.35
N THR A 571 30.73 12.84 -26.33
CA THR A 571 29.63 13.29 -25.49
C THR A 571 28.77 14.36 -26.16
N PHE A 572 27.57 14.62 -25.67
CA PHE A 572 26.68 15.63 -26.21
C PHE A 572 25.84 16.32 -25.14
N ARG A 573 25.38 17.52 -25.45
CA ARG A 573 24.47 18.31 -24.63
C ARG A 573 23.20 18.61 -25.42
N ILE A 574 22.04 18.44 -24.81
CA ILE A 574 20.75 18.85 -25.40
C ILE A 574 20.53 20.32 -25.09
N LEU A 575 20.27 21.12 -26.11
CA LEU A 575 20.00 22.56 -26.05
C LEU A 575 18.50 22.87 -25.95
N GLY A 576 17.65 21.93 -26.44
CA GLY A 576 16.18 22.06 -26.42
C GLY A 576 15.57 21.45 -27.69
N ARG A 577 14.26 21.67 -27.90
CA ARG A 577 13.54 21.11 -29.03
C ARG A 577 13.34 22.15 -30.14
N LYS A 578 13.50 21.71 -31.39
CA LYS A 578 13.20 22.52 -32.59
C LYS A 578 11.77 23.08 -32.59
N ASP A 579 10.82 22.32 -32.06
CA ASP A 579 9.40 22.68 -31.98
C ASP A 579 9.09 23.76 -30.93
N ASN A 580 10.01 23.98 -29.97
CA ASN A 580 9.86 24.92 -28.86
C ASN A 580 10.64 26.23 -29.06
N VAL A 581 10.92 26.59 -30.31
CA VAL A 581 11.61 27.85 -30.64
C VAL A 581 10.56 28.96 -30.75
N ILE A 582 10.78 30.06 -30.02
CA ILE A 582 10.00 31.29 -30.10
C ILE A 582 10.66 32.20 -31.15
N CYS A 583 9.91 32.63 -32.13
CA CYS A 583 10.41 33.56 -33.17
C CYS A 583 9.99 34.97 -32.85
N SER A 584 10.83 35.71 -32.11
CA SER A 584 10.56 37.07 -31.66
C SER A 584 11.39 38.10 -32.47
N GLY A 585 10.74 38.91 -33.32
CA GLY A 585 11.41 39.94 -34.08
C GLY A 585 12.50 39.39 -35.03
N GLY A 586 12.35 38.18 -35.55
CA GLY A 586 13.33 37.52 -36.40
C GLY A 586 14.43 36.77 -35.65
N ILE A 587 14.45 36.82 -34.32
CA ILE A 587 15.39 36.11 -33.49
C ILE A 587 14.74 34.80 -33.04
N LYS A 588 15.47 33.66 -33.20
CA LYS A 588 15.04 32.36 -32.74
C LYS A 588 15.53 32.12 -31.31
N LEU A 589 14.59 32.09 -30.36
CA LEU A 589 14.85 31.91 -28.94
C LEU A 589 14.44 30.48 -28.51
N GLN A 590 15.33 29.78 -27.84
CA GLN A 590 15.08 28.43 -27.36
C GLN A 590 14.42 28.48 -25.99
N THR A 591 13.20 27.99 -25.89
CA THR A 591 12.39 28.02 -24.66
C THR A 591 13.11 27.37 -23.48
N GLU A 592 13.70 26.20 -23.68
CA GLU A 592 14.38 25.43 -22.65
C GLU A 592 15.64 26.12 -22.14
N GLU A 593 16.33 26.88 -22.99
CA GLU A 593 17.50 27.65 -22.59
C GLU A 593 17.12 28.83 -21.67
N ILE A 594 16.01 29.52 -22.00
CA ILE A 594 15.46 30.57 -21.15
C ILE A 594 15.05 29.97 -19.79
N GLU A 595 14.31 28.84 -19.80
CA GLU A 595 13.91 28.16 -18.57
C GLU A 595 15.11 27.72 -17.72
N ARG A 596 16.18 27.25 -18.35
CA ARG A 596 17.42 26.84 -17.66
C ARG A 596 18.06 28.00 -16.92
N ARG A 597 18.14 29.20 -17.55
CA ARG A 597 18.69 30.40 -16.93
C ARG A 597 17.83 30.91 -15.78
N LEU A 598 16.53 30.68 -15.84
CA LEU A 598 15.57 31.05 -14.81
C LEU A 598 15.35 29.97 -13.75
N ALA A 599 16.14 28.91 -13.71
CA ALA A 599 15.90 27.73 -12.84
C ALA A 599 15.77 28.09 -11.35
N ALA A 600 16.37 29.18 -10.88
CA ALA A 600 16.32 29.66 -9.50
C ALA A 600 15.29 30.79 -9.26
N LEU A 601 14.26 30.94 -10.13
CA LEU A 601 13.25 31.99 -10.05
C LEU A 601 12.39 31.96 -8.76
N GLY A 602 12.41 30.87 -8.01
CA GLY A 602 11.73 30.76 -6.71
C GLY A 602 10.23 30.40 -6.76
N VAL A 603 9.63 30.33 -7.95
CA VAL A 603 8.25 29.90 -8.18
C VAL A 603 8.19 28.88 -9.32
N PRO A 604 7.20 27.96 -9.32
CA PRO A 604 6.93 27.13 -10.49
C PRO A 604 6.56 27.99 -11.70
N PHE A 605 7.23 27.78 -12.83
CA PHE A 605 6.98 28.54 -14.05
C PHE A 605 7.16 27.71 -15.32
N GLN A 606 6.64 28.22 -16.43
CA GLN A 606 6.89 27.75 -17.80
C GLN A 606 7.06 28.94 -18.72
N ILE A 607 8.00 28.87 -19.65
CA ILE A 607 8.14 29.83 -20.74
C ILE A 607 7.27 29.38 -21.93
N THR A 608 6.54 30.31 -22.50
CA THR A 608 5.72 30.12 -23.70
C THR A 608 5.79 31.37 -24.59
N ALA A 609 5.04 31.37 -25.67
CA ALA A 609 4.92 32.52 -26.57
C ALA A 609 3.46 32.89 -26.78
N VAL A 610 3.20 34.16 -26.99
CA VAL A 610 1.92 34.66 -27.49
C VAL A 610 2.13 35.48 -28.77
N PRO A 611 1.14 35.54 -29.66
CA PRO A 611 1.23 36.40 -30.82
C PRO A 611 1.43 37.87 -30.47
N ASP A 612 2.22 38.59 -31.28
CA ASP A 612 2.47 40.01 -31.16
C ASP A 612 2.53 40.68 -32.56
N GLU A 613 1.81 41.76 -32.77
CA GLU A 613 1.69 42.41 -34.07
C GLU A 613 3.04 42.92 -34.62
N LYS A 614 3.94 43.34 -33.73
CA LYS A 614 5.24 43.91 -34.13
C LYS A 614 6.36 42.87 -34.22
N TYR A 615 6.34 41.86 -33.36
CA TYR A 615 7.44 40.91 -33.27
C TYR A 615 7.11 39.51 -33.76
N GLY A 616 5.86 39.28 -34.23
CA GLY A 616 5.33 37.96 -34.60
C GLY A 616 4.96 37.16 -33.36
N GLU A 617 5.91 36.88 -32.52
CA GLU A 617 5.73 36.25 -31.18
C GLU A 617 6.56 36.97 -30.12
N VAL A 618 6.10 36.94 -28.88
CA VAL A 618 6.86 37.44 -27.73
C VAL A 618 6.92 36.41 -26.61
N VAL A 619 8.05 36.40 -25.93
CA VAL A 619 8.26 35.51 -24.77
C VAL A 619 7.28 35.89 -23.66
N THR A 620 6.60 34.88 -23.12
CA THR A 620 5.64 35.03 -22.04
C THR A 620 5.98 33.99 -20.94
N LEU A 621 5.98 34.48 -19.68
CA LEU A 621 6.22 33.63 -18.52
C LEU A 621 4.89 33.33 -17.85
N LEU A 622 4.54 32.02 -17.79
CA LEU A 622 3.45 31.51 -16.93
C LEU A 622 4.02 31.13 -15.58
N TYR A 623 3.37 31.52 -14.49
CA TYR A 623 3.79 31.11 -13.14
C TYR A 623 2.61 30.72 -12.26
N ALA A 624 2.86 29.81 -11.31
CA ALA A 624 1.88 29.37 -10.33
C ALA A 624 2.32 29.75 -8.91
N GLY A 625 1.34 30.07 -8.06
CA GLY A 625 1.60 30.51 -6.69
C GLY A 625 1.55 32.04 -6.53
N GLU A 626 1.94 32.52 -5.35
CA GLU A 626 2.02 33.95 -5.05
C GLU A 626 3.44 34.47 -5.31
N ALA A 627 3.55 35.50 -6.12
CA ALA A 627 4.81 36.16 -6.41
C ALA A 627 4.56 37.66 -6.70
N ASP A 628 5.53 38.47 -6.38
CA ASP A 628 5.58 39.86 -6.83
C ASP A 628 6.07 39.91 -8.28
N GLU A 629 5.20 40.33 -9.20
CA GLU A 629 5.50 40.39 -10.64
C GLU A 629 6.70 41.30 -10.93
N ALA A 630 6.83 42.39 -10.19
CA ALA A 630 7.99 43.31 -10.32
C ALA A 630 9.31 42.62 -9.91
N ALA A 631 9.25 41.73 -8.93
CA ALA A 631 10.43 40.93 -8.54
C ALA A 631 10.76 39.88 -9.61
N LEU A 632 9.76 39.22 -10.20
CA LEU A 632 9.96 38.30 -11.31
C LEU A 632 10.57 39.01 -12.53
N GLU A 633 10.04 40.19 -12.90
CA GLU A 633 10.56 40.97 -14.01
C GLU A 633 12.02 41.37 -13.78
N ARG A 634 12.36 41.85 -12.57
CA ARG A 634 13.72 42.24 -12.18
C ARG A 634 14.67 41.02 -12.31
N TYR A 635 14.28 39.86 -11.77
CA TYR A 635 15.06 38.63 -11.84
C TYR A 635 15.31 38.22 -13.31
N CYS A 636 14.26 38.25 -14.14
CA CYS A 636 14.40 37.94 -15.57
C CYS A 636 15.38 38.88 -16.28
N ARG A 637 15.35 40.19 -16.00
CA ARG A 637 16.27 41.18 -16.59
C ARG A 637 17.72 40.97 -16.17
N GLU A 638 17.96 40.44 -14.98
CA GLU A 638 19.31 40.17 -14.46
C GLU A 638 19.92 38.89 -15.05
N HIS A 639 19.09 37.92 -15.48
CA HIS A 639 19.54 36.57 -15.88
C HIS A 639 19.37 36.28 -17.37
N LEU A 640 18.63 37.10 -18.11
CA LEU A 640 18.31 36.90 -19.52
C LEU A 640 18.81 38.05 -20.39
N GLU A 641 19.10 37.71 -21.64
CA GLU A 641 19.36 38.71 -22.65
C GLU A 641 18.09 39.54 -22.99
N ARG A 642 18.23 40.74 -23.48
CA ARG A 642 17.14 41.68 -23.74
C ARG A 642 15.98 41.09 -24.55
N TYR A 643 16.26 40.23 -25.53
CA TYR A 643 15.23 39.61 -26.38
C TYR A 643 14.60 38.36 -25.76
N GLU A 644 15.24 37.73 -24.77
CA GLU A 644 14.76 36.59 -24.04
C GLU A 644 13.84 36.97 -22.88
N CYS A 645 13.91 38.22 -22.42
CA CYS A 645 13.08 38.71 -21.30
C CYS A 645 11.58 38.59 -21.65
N PRO A 646 10.77 37.97 -20.79
CA PRO A 646 9.34 37.91 -20.97
C PRO A 646 8.72 39.32 -21.08
N ARG A 647 7.78 39.49 -22.01
CA ARG A 647 6.99 40.72 -22.14
C ARG A 647 5.67 40.64 -21.39
N HIS A 648 5.25 39.42 -21.05
CA HIS A 648 4.05 39.18 -20.29
C HIS A 648 4.35 38.18 -19.18
N TYR A 649 3.83 38.46 -17.99
CA TYR A 649 3.87 37.62 -16.82
C TYR A 649 2.43 37.22 -16.51
N VAL A 650 2.09 35.93 -16.60
CA VAL A 650 0.72 35.47 -16.48
C VAL A 650 0.63 34.46 -15.32
N ARG A 651 -0.09 34.89 -14.29
CA ARG A 651 -0.37 34.00 -13.14
C ARG A 651 -1.44 32.99 -13.54
N VAL A 652 -1.20 31.71 -13.23
CA VAL A 652 -2.13 30.61 -13.42
C VAL A 652 -2.34 29.85 -12.13
N GLU A 653 -3.48 29.21 -11.99
CA GLU A 653 -3.78 28.37 -10.81
C GLU A 653 -2.84 27.14 -10.76
N ARG A 654 -2.60 26.55 -11.92
CA ARG A 654 -1.71 25.39 -12.11
C ARG A 654 -1.05 25.43 -13.48
N LEU A 655 0.24 25.07 -13.51
CA LEU A 655 0.96 24.94 -14.78
C LEU A 655 0.44 23.71 -15.57
N PRO A 656 0.21 23.82 -16.87
CA PRO A 656 -0.26 22.72 -17.70
C PRO A 656 0.83 21.67 -17.88
N LEU A 657 0.49 20.40 -17.54
CA LEU A 657 1.36 19.25 -17.66
C LEU A 657 0.65 18.13 -18.39
N THR A 658 1.40 17.34 -19.17
CA THR A 658 0.91 16.10 -19.78
C THR A 658 0.64 15.03 -18.73
N ALA A 659 -0.07 13.95 -19.10
CA ALA A 659 -0.30 12.78 -18.24
C ALA A 659 0.99 12.13 -17.72
N THR A 660 2.13 12.39 -18.36
CA THR A 660 3.46 11.91 -17.97
C THR A 660 4.28 12.95 -17.17
N GLY A 661 3.66 14.07 -16.76
CA GLY A 661 4.29 15.13 -15.98
C GLY A 661 5.22 16.07 -16.76
N LYS A 662 5.22 16.01 -18.12
CA LYS A 662 5.97 16.94 -18.96
C LYS A 662 5.21 18.25 -19.17
N PRO A 663 5.90 19.41 -19.41
CA PRO A 663 5.24 20.64 -19.81
C PRO A 663 4.34 20.42 -21.04
N ALA A 664 3.06 20.75 -20.92
CA ALA A 664 2.09 20.70 -22.02
C ALA A 664 2.16 22.00 -22.82
N ARG A 665 3.17 22.14 -23.69
CA ARG A 665 3.54 23.40 -24.38
C ARG A 665 2.39 24.04 -25.17
N ALA A 666 1.60 23.23 -25.87
CA ALA A 666 0.45 23.72 -26.65
C ALA A 666 -0.63 24.30 -25.73
N GLU A 667 -0.91 23.62 -24.62
CA GLU A 667 -1.88 24.07 -23.62
C GLU A 667 -1.39 25.33 -22.89
N ALA A 668 -0.09 25.40 -22.55
CA ALA A 668 0.54 26.59 -21.98
C ALA A 668 0.41 27.81 -22.89
N ARG A 669 0.60 27.60 -24.18
CA ARG A 669 0.45 28.68 -25.19
C ARG A 669 -1.01 29.15 -25.30
N ALA A 670 -1.95 28.21 -25.37
CA ALA A 670 -3.38 28.53 -25.42
C ALA A 670 -3.84 29.25 -24.14
N LEU A 671 -3.38 28.81 -22.97
CA LEU A 671 -3.70 29.41 -21.69
C LEU A 671 -3.16 30.85 -21.59
N ALA A 672 -1.90 31.08 -22.00
CA ALA A 672 -1.29 32.39 -22.03
C ALA A 672 -2.02 33.35 -23.01
N ALA A 673 -2.35 32.87 -24.19
CA ALA A 673 -3.09 33.65 -25.19
C ALA A 673 -4.49 34.02 -24.67
N SER A 674 -5.22 33.07 -24.09
CA SER A 674 -6.55 33.31 -23.50
C SER A 674 -6.51 34.32 -22.36
N ALA A 675 -5.52 34.22 -21.44
CA ALA A 675 -5.37 35.14 -20.31
C ALA A 675 -5.07 36.56 -20.75
N LEU A 676 -4.42 36.77 -21.91
CA LEU A 676 -4.05 38.06 -22.46
C LEU A 676 -5.05 38.58 -23.52
N GLY A 677 -6.16 37.83 -23.78
CA GLY A 677 -7.17 38.19 -24.80
C GLY A 677 -6.65 38.16 -26.24
N LYS A 678 -5.68 37.33 -26.55
CA LYS A 678 -4.99 37.20 -27.84
C LYS A 678 -5.34 35.90 -28.57
#